data_2a84eade9e4d49d04119839bab90ea7c
#
_entry.id   2a84eade9e4d49d04119839bab90ea7c
#
_cell.length_a   1.000
_cell.length_b   1.000
_cell.length_c   1.000
_cell.angle_alpha   90.00
_cell.angle_beta   90.00
_cell.angle_gamma   90.00
#
_symmetry.space_group_name_H-M   'P 1'
#
loop_
_entity.id
_entity.type
_entity.pdbx_description
1 polymer ?
#
loop_
_entity_poly.entity_id
_entity_poly.type
_entity_poly.pdbx_seq_one_letter_code
_entity_poly.pdbx_strand_id
1 'polypeptide(L)'
;MHQFYQKSHPPGEAFLFSPSLFLIKKRLIIKIARKRLGLFEPSTLICYIEMVSHEKREEKMKKYTRLTFITSAMMMLSTQAVFAQTNTDEKPSEVTTSEVTTVAPTTQEETTTTTTTEQVRTRRKREVSNEETQSKEVENSTYTGFVTRDGVTYYHINKVPITRQWKQVDQKWYYFDEEGKMLKNTTFDGYAFDHEGVMGTNQWMTIQGERYYVTESGKYLKDAWKQFDGKWYYFDRAGRMQKNTLVNGYLMGDNGALVTNRWVTFNEKWYYAQEDGKAVQNAWKQINGKWYMFHQDGTMYANEFNWNYYHKASGEMADDEWVFDTTYNSWFYIKPGGTYARNEWKGAFYLKSGGYMAKSEFIYDSQYKATYYLEETGKYAADKWMQLNGKWYHFQKAGEMDKNKWVDSYYVKDDGTMADKEWIFDKGYNNWFYIQEGGLYVRNKWLELNQEWYFFKNDGQMAQREWVGDYYLKADGKIAKNQMIYDQKYGSSYYLESDGRYAKNKWVKVGQYWYYFLSNGKVARQQWIDGKYYVFDNGKMATGKHIIDHYEYVFDDNGNVLSKKAVDIGWVEKNGKRYFYNGASQRLGDEHTKKVMDVSEHQGHISNWESIIRENGIDAVIVRIGYTGAEDKHLANNIRELNRLGVPYGIYLYTYASNDEDGVKDANLTLELIKRYNIKPTYPIYYDIEDWRYENGSKVAPTDTATWVKIWKAYQNTMAKAGYTNVRIYSYQYLLQNRLNHPDILKYVDWVAAYTPQLRYQLPYSQPSWGWQYTSTEYVKGLGLVDMSVWFGR
;
A
#
# COMPACT_ATOMS: atom_id res chain seq x y z
N MET A 1 -15.60 -32.95 23.19
CA MET A 1 -16.86 -33.34 22.51
C MET A 1 -16.72 -33.01 21.05
N HIS A 2 -16.52 -34.05 20.29
CA HIS A 2 -17.16 -34.41 18.99
C HIS A 2 -17.21 -33.31 17.94
N GLN A 3 -16.45 -33.45 16.87
CA GLN A 3 -16.46 -34.37 15.72
C GLN A 3 -17.30 -33.88 14.53
N PHE A 4 -16.57 -33.91 13.37
CA PHE A 4 -16.97 -34.18 11.98
C PHE A 4 -17.58 -33.04 11.14
N TYR A 5 -16.98 -32.64 10.03
CA TYR A 5 -16.95 -33.34 8.75
C TYR A 5 -15.91 -32.80 7.78
N GLN A 6 -15.15 -33.71 7.18
CA GLN A 6 -14.35 -33.53 5.97
C GLN A 6 -15.25 -33.48 4.72
N LYS A 7 -14.88 -32.70 3.74
CA LYS A 7 -14.91 -33.14 2.33
C LYS A 7 -13.88 -32.37 1.48
N SER A 8 -13.13 -33.18 0.80
CA SER A 8 -12.06 -33.00 -0.18
C SER A 8 -12.49 -32.36 -1.49
N HIS A 9 -11.57 -31.56 -2.12
CA HIS A 9 -11.30 -31.61 -3.57
C HIS A 9 -9.92 -31.02 -3.89
N PRO A 10 -9.28 -31.32 -5.02
CA PRO A 10 -7.87 -31.63 -5.11
C PRO A 10 -6.96 -30.43 -5.48
N PRO A 11 -5.62 -30.54 -5.29
CA PRO A 11 -4.67 -29.46 -5.53
C PRO A 11 -4.21 -29.43 -6.98
N GLY A 12 -4.13 -28.22 -7.53
CA GLY A 12 -3.47 -27.92 -8.79
C GLY A 12 -1.95 -28.01 -8.66
N GLU A 13 -1.32 -28.61 -9.64
CA GLU A 13 0.09 -28.96 -9.73
C GLU A 13 1.01 -27.72 -9.68
N ALA A 14 1.87 -27.69 -8.67
CA ALA A 14 3.07 -26.86 -8.64
C ALA A 14 4.23 -27.67 -9.24
N PHE A 15 4.78 -27.23 -10.36
CA PHE A 15 5.98 -27.79 -10.95
C PHE A 15 7.19 -27.50 -10.07
N LEU A 16 7.61 -28.48 -9.28
CA LEU A 16 8.88 -28.51 -8.58
C LEU A 16 9.98 -28.98 -9.56
N PHE A 17 10.89 -28.10 -9.91
CA PHE A 17 12.12 -28.45 -10.60
C PHE A 17 13.05 -29.20 -9.65
N SER A 18 13.27 -30.49 -9.90
CA SER A 18 14.17 -31.35 -9.15
C SER A 18 15.65 -30.96 -9.37
N PRO A 19 16.48 -30.91 -8.29
CA PRO A 19 17.92 -30.63 -8.38
C PRO A 19 18.74 -31.65 -9.24
N SER A 20 18.20 -32.82 -9.50
CA SER A 20 18.82 -33.87 -10.28
C SER A 20 19.01 -33.54 -11.79
N LEU A 21 18.18 -32.68 -12.35
CA LEU A 21 18.31 -32.29 -13.76
C LEU A 21 19.48 -31.32 -13.99
N PHE A 22 19.85 -30.55 -12.98
CA PHE A 22 21.00 -29.64 -13.04
C PHE A 22 22.35 -30.37 -13.00
N LEU A 23 22.43 -31.43 -12.22
CA LEU A 23 23.62 -32.29 -12.13
C LEU A 23 23.85 -33.12 -13.41
N ILE A 24 22.81 -33.59 -14.08
CA ILE A 24 22.88 -34.33 -15.35
C ILE A 24 23.35 -33.41 -16.48
N LYS A 25 22.85 -32.15 -16.54
CA LYS A 25 23.33 -31.16 -17.52
C LYS A 25 24.79 -30.77 -17.28
N LYS A 26 25.22 -30.63 -16.03
CA LYS A 26 26.60 -30.31 -15.68
C LYS A 26 27.60 -31.47 -16.07
N ARG A 27 27.20 -32.73 -15.85
CA ARG A 27 27.98 -33.90 -16.27
C ARG A 27 28.05 -34.05 -17.79
N LEU A 28 27.02 -33.71 -18.52
CA LEU A 28 26.97 -33.79 -19.98
C LEU A 28 27.86 -32.72 -20.64
N ILE A 29 27.85 -31.49 -20.10
CA ILE A 29 28.70 -30.39 -20.58
C ILE A 29 30.19 -30.68 -20.32
N ILE A 30 30.53 -31.25 -19.17
CA ILE A 30 31.91 -31.67 -18.84
C ILE A 30 32.40 -32.80 -19.76
N LYS A 31 31.52 -33.75 -20.13
CA LYS A 31 31.86 -34.83 -21.06
C LYS A 31 32.10 -34.33 -22.51
N ILE A 32 31.33 -33.30 -22.93
CA ILE A 32 31.47 -32.68 -24.25
C ILE A 32 32.73 -31.81 -24.32
N ALA A 33 33.09 -31.09 -23.26
CA ALA A 33 34.29 -30.27 -23.19
C ALA A 33 35.58 -31.12 -23.19
N ARG A 34 35.58 -32.24 -22.48
CA ARG A 34 36.73 -33.19 -22.50
C ARG A 34 36.99 -33.80 -23.89
N LYS A 35 35.94 -33.95 -24.71
CA LYS A 35 36.06 -34.58 -26.04
C LYS A 35 36.47 -33.63 -27.15
N ARG A 36 36.36 -32.29 -26.95
CA ARG A 36 36.65 -31.28 -27.99
C ARG A 36 37.82 -30.33 -27.71
N LEU A 37 38.26 -30.14 -26.47
CA LEU A 37 39.22 -29.09 -26.11
C LEU A 37 40.48 -29.51 -25.38
N GLY A 38 40.71 -30.79 -25.08
CA GLY A 38 42.02 -31.32 -24.55
C GLY A 38 42.52 -30.71 -23.22
N LEU A 39 41.66 -30.10 -22.39
CA LEU A 39 42.06 -29.45 -21.15
C LEU A 39 42.07 -30.41 -19.96
N PHE A 40 43.17 -30.44 -19.23
CA PHE A 40 43.51 -31.42 -18.19
C PHE A 40 43.26 -30.98 -16.74
N GLU A 41 42.90 -29.71 -16.48
CA GLU A 41 42.73 -29.19 -15.10
C GLU A 41 41.29 -28.70 -14.81
N PRO A 42 40.66 -29.16 -13.70
CA PRO A 42 39.27 -28.81 -13.35
C PRO A 42 39.07 -27.31 -12.99
N SER A 43 40.10 -26.64 -12.45
CA SER A 43 40.05 -25.26 -12.02
C SER A 43 39.91 -24.23 -13.17
N THR A 44 40.58 -24.51 -14.28
CA THR A 44 40.57 -23.66 -15.48
C THR A 44 39.24 -23.73 -16.22
N LEU A 45 38.52 -24.83 -16.11
CA LEU A 45 37.20 -25.00 -16.73
C LEU A 45 36.09 -24.27 -16.00
N ILE A 46 36.23 -24.12 -14.67
CA ILE A 46 35.24 -23.38 -13.85
C ILE A 46 35.33 -21.87 -14.12
N CYS A 47 36.53 -21.31 -14.15
CA CYS A 47 36.76 -19.91 -14.52
C CYS A 47 36.28 -19.58 -15.94
N TYR A 48 36.45 -20.51 -16.90
CA TYR A 48 35.98 -20.29 -18.28
C TYR A 48 34.46 -20.34 -18.39
N ILE A 49 33.79 -21.22 -17.64
CA ILE A 49 32.33 -21.31 -17.61
C ILE A 49 31.70 -20.07 -16.90
N GLU A 50 32.34 -19.57 -15.85
CA GLU A 50 31.92 -18.35 -15.19
C GLU A 50 32.11 -17.11 -16.07
N MET A 51 33.23 -16.98 -16.76
CA MET A 51 33.52 -15.89 -17.68
C MET A 51 32.57 -15.88 -18.88
N VAL A 52 32.28 -17.04 -19.50
CA VAL A 52 31.33 -17.15 -20.62
C VAL A 52 29.88 -16.90 -20.17
N SER A 53 29.54 -17.23 -18.91
CA SER A 53 28.21 -16.91 -18.34
C SER A 53 28.04 -15.42 -18.03
N HIS A 54 29.12 -14.74 -17.65
CA HIS A 54 29.16 -13.29 -17.41
C HIS A 54 29.04 -12.51 -18.72
N GLU A 55 29.75 -12.91 -19.75
CA GLU A 55 29.71 -12.29 -21.08
C GLU A 55 28.32 -12.43 -21.75
N LYS A 56 27.69 -13.60 -21.62
CA LYS A 56 26.31 -13.80 -22.12
C LYS A 56 25.23 -13.03 -21.31
N ARG A 57 25.47 -12.74 -20.04
CA ARG A 57 24.60 -11.85 -19.25
C ARG A 57 24.75 -10.38 -19.67
N GLU A 58 25.97 -9.92 -19.93
CA GLU A 58 26.22 -8.57 -20.43
C GLU A 58 25.65 -8.34 -21.83
N GLU A 59 25.78 -9.31 -22.75
CA GLU A 59 25.18 -9.23 -24.09
C GLU A 59 23.65 -9.21 -24.05
N LYS A 60 23.01 -9.98 -23.18
CA LYS A 60 21.57 -9.94 -22.96
C LYS A 60 21.10 -8.59 -22.39
N MET A 61 21.83 -8.03 -21.43
CA MET A 61 21.54 -6.71 -20.87
C MET A 61 21.72 -5.60 -21.92
N LYS A 62 22.79 -5.63 -22.70
CA LYS A 62 22.99 -4.67 -23.82
C LYS A 62 21.90 -4.78 -24.92
N LYS A 63 21.33 -5.97 -25.14
CA LYS A 63 20.21 -6.16 -26.07
C LYS A 63 18.87 -5.62 -25.53
N TYR A 64 18.59 -5.78 -24.24
CA TYR A 64 17.40 -5.21 -23.60
C TYR A 64 17.48 -3.68 -23.49
N THR A 65 18.65 -3.12 -23.18
CA THR A 65 18.87 -1.67 -23.13
C THR A 65 18.75 -1.03 -24.52
N ARG A 66 19.20 -1.71 -25.59
CA ARG A 66 18.98 -1.22 -26.98
C ARG A 66 17.53 -1.33 -27.45
N LEU A 67 16.78 -2.36 -27.01
CA LEU A 67 15.36 -2.49 -27.36
C LEU A 67 14.50 -1.44 -26.64
N THR A 68 14.82 -1.09 -25.38
CA THR A 68 14.14 -0.04 -24.62
C THR A 68 14.42 1.36 -25.20
N PHE A 69 15.64 1.61 -25.69
CA PHE A 69 15.98 2.87 -26.36
C PHE A 69 15.29 3.02 -27.73
N ILE A 70 15.10 1.94 -28.50
CA ILE A 70 14.42 1.98 -29.81
C ILE A 70 12.91 2.19 -29.63
N THR A 71 12.29 1.58 -28.62
CA THR A 71 10.85 1.81 -28.30
C THR A 71 10.59 3.21 -27.74
N SER A 72 11.49 3.76 -26.94
CA SER A 72 11.38 5.14 -26.43
C SER A 72 11.62 6.19 -27.56
N ALA A 73 12.52 5.91 -28.50
CA ALA A 73 12.76 6.78 -29.64
C ALA A 73 11.61 6.73 -30.68
N MET A 74 10.95 5.59 -30.86
CA MET A 74 9.76 5.48 -31.73
C MET A 74 8.52 6.14 -31.10
N MET A 75 8.36 6.14 -29.78
CA MET A 75 7.28 6.90 -29.12
C MET A 75 7.50 8.41 -29.15
N MET A 76 8.75 8.90 -29.13
CA MET A 76 9.01 10.35 -29.27
C MET A 76 8.86 10.86 -30.70
N LEU A 77 9.01 10.01 -31.72
CA LEU A 77 8.80 10.39 -33.12
C LEU A 77 7.32 10.40 -33.55
N SER A 78 6.44 9.69 -32.85
CA SER A 78 5.00 9.70 -33.12
C SER A 78 4.25 10.88 -32.48
N THR A 79 4.84 11.56 -31.47
CA THR A 79 4.24 12.75 -30.83
C THR A 79 4.64 14.08 -31.47
N GLN A 80 5.66 14.10 -32.35
CA GLN A 80 6.03 15.31 -33.11
C GLN A 80 5.31 15.48 -34.45
N ALA A 81 4.56 14.48 -34.95
CA ALA A 81 3.86 14.54 -36.24
C ALA A 81 2.42 15.06 -36.17
N VAL A 82 1.88 15.38 -34.98
CA VAL A 82 0.50 15.89 -34.81
C VAL A 82 0.44 17.41 -34.53
N PHE A 83 1.58 18.10 -34.38
CA PHE A 83 1.63 19.54 -34.06
C PHE A 83 2.18 20.44 -35.20
N ALA A 84 2.21 19.98 -36.45
CA ALA A 84 2.74 20.75 -37.56
C ALA A 84 1.72 20.96 -38.70
N GLN A 85 0.49 21.34 -38.36
CA GLN A 85 -0.46 21.89 -39.35
C GLN A 85 -1.49 22.78 -38.63
N THR A 86 -1.13 24.00 -38.36
CA THR A 86 -1.94 25.24 -38.39
C THR A 86 -1.14 26.39 -37.79
N ASN A 87 -0.54 27.16 -38.65
CA ASN A 87 -0.32 28.62 -38.45
C ASN A 87 0.32 29.19 -39.74
N THR A 88 -0.47 29.88 -40.50
CA THR A 88 0.02 30.92 -41.40
C THR A 88 -0.73 32.21 -41.06
N ASP A 89 0.10 33.22 -40.77
CA ASP A 89 -0.11 34.66 -40.99
C ASP A 89 -1.20 35.41 -40.21
N GLU A 90 -0.85 36.31 -39.37
CA GLU A 90 -0.48 37.69 -39.59
C GLU A 90 -0.08 38.42 -38.28
N LYS A 91 0.86 39.36 -38.41
CA LYS A 91 1.46 40.21 -37.38
C LYS A 91 1.14 41.68 -37.75
N PRO A 92 1.46 42.71 -36.93
CA PRO A 92 0.88 43.17 -35.65
C PRO A 92 0.49 44.67 -35.73
N SER A 93 -0.14 45.19 -34.70
CA SER A 93 0.12 46.57 -34.29
C SER A 93 -0.24 46.83 -32.83
N GLU A 94 0.67 47.53 -32.18
CA GLU A 94 0.67 48.09 -30.83
C GLU A 94 -0.44 49.08 -30.61
N VAL A 95 -0.84 49.29 -29.34
CA VAL A 95 -0.62 50.50 -28.57
C VAL A 95 -1.61 50.63 -27.39
N THR A 96 -1.02 50.63 -26.21
CA THR A 96 -1.29 51.42 -24.95
C THR A 96 -2.66 51.47 -24.25
N THR A 97 -2.52 51.01 -22.99
CA THR A 97 -2.89 51.67 -21.72
C THR A 97 -4.19 52.45 -21.53
N SER A 98 -4.96 52.10 -20.57
CA SER A 98 -5.11 52.79 -19.28
C SER A 98 -6.31 52.34 -18.48
N GLU A 99 -6.07 52.23 -17.24
CA GLU A 99 -6.81 52.15 -16.00
C GLU A 99 -8.23 52.74 -15.94
N VAL A 100 -8.94 52.20 -15.01
CA VAL A 100 -9.64 52.81 -13.88
C VAL A 100 -11.17 52.55 -13.75
N THR A 101 -11.42 51.83 -12.69
CA THR A 101 -12.40 51.97 -11.60
C THR A 101 -13.93 51.85 -11.83
N THR A 102 -14.40 50.88 -11.08
CA THR A 102 -15.50 50.90 -10.05
C THR A 102 -16.89 51.43 -10.37
N VAL A 103 -17.78 50.63 -9.75
CA VAL A 103 -19.07 51.00 -9.09
C VAL A 103 -20.34 50.48 -9.74
N ALA A 104 -20.94 49.50 -9.04
CA ALA A 104 -22.39 49.30 -9.04
C ALA A 104 -23.06 50.51 -8.37
N PRO A 105 -24.37 50.80 -8.37
CA PRO A 105 -25.43 49.83 -8.10
C PRO A 105 -26.84 50.17 -8.72
N THR A 106 -27.75 49.27 -8.50
CA THR A 106 -29.17 49.44 -8.00
C THR A 106 -30.26 49.85 -8.97
N THR A 107 -31.28 49.03 -8.99
CA THR A 107 -32.75 49.16 -8.86
C THR A 107 -33.56 49.74 -9.99
N GLN A 108 -34.72 49.10 -10.07
CA GLN A 108 -36.11 49.48 -10.37
C GLN A 108 -36.53 49.55 -11.83
N GLU A 109 -37.45 48.71 -12.08
CA GLU A 109 -38.91 48.86 -12.23
C GLU A 109 -39.35 49.56 -13.49
N GLU A 110 -40.38 49.04 -13.95
CA GLU A 110 -41.58 49.54 -14.65
C GLU A 110 -41.65 49.25 -16.19
N THR A 111 -42.62 48.45 -16.42
CA THR A 111 -43.86 48.69 -17.17
C THR A 111 -43.70 49.29 -18.56
N THR A 112 -44.49 48.78 -19.34
CA THR A 112 -45.41 49.27 -20.36
C THR A 112 -45.19 48.75 -21.75
N THR A 113 -46.17 48.00 -22.19
CA THR A 113 -47.18 48.42 -23.24
C THR A 113 -46.54 48.98 -24.50
N THR A 114 -46.90 48.48 -25.61
CA THR A 114 -47.57 49.17 -26.74
C THR A 114 -47.60 48.23 -27.95
N THR A 115 -48.76 47.81 -28.36
CA THR A 115 -49.58 48.44 -29.40
C THR A 115 -48.85 48.83 -30.70
N THR A 116 -49.29 48.35 -31.76
CA THR A 116 -49.42 49.04 -33.06
C THR A 116 -50.33 48.21 -33.92
N THR A 117 -51.53 48.60 -34.14
CA THR A 117 -52.11 49.56 -35.05
C THR A 117 -51.58 49.50 -36.50
N GLU A 118 -52.48 49.30 -37.38
CA GLU A 118 -52.68 50.10 -38.58
C GLU A 118 -53.98 49.67 -39.24
N GLN A 119 -54.97 50.50 -39.18
CA GLN A 119 -55.44 51.54 -40.11
C GLN A 119 -55.59 51.06 -41.51
N VAL A 120 -56.78 51.09 -42.05
CA VAL A 120 -57.12 51.79 -43.31
C VAL A 120 -58.49 52.42 -43.26
N ARG A 121 -58.42 53.71 -43.46
CA ARG A 121 -59.55 54.60 -43.70
C ARG A 121 -60.27 54.34 -45.03
N THR A 122 -61.52 54.61 -45.11
CA THR A 122 -62.06 55.53 -46.17
C THR A 122 -63.46 56.11 -45.78
N ARG A 123 -63.45 57.36 -45.89
CA ARG A 123 -64.56 58.33 -45.82
C ARG A 123 -65.61 58.11 -46.95
N ARG A 124 -66.88 58.42 -46.68
CA ARG A 124 -67.53 59.46 -47.39
C ARG A 124 -68.86 59.93 -46.70
N LYS A 125 -68.93 61.18 -46.64
CA LYS A 125 -70.04 62.13 -46.20
C LYS A 125 -71.26 62.17 -47.13
N ARG A 126 -72.28 62.70 -46.50
CA ARG A 126 -73.40 63.62 -47.03
C ARG A 126 -74.65 62.89 -47.26
N GLU A 127 -75.79 63.44 -47.00
CA GLU A 127 -76.36 64.77 -46.57
C GLU A 127 -77.80 64.47 -46.14
N VAL A 128 -78.27 65.00 -45.07
CA VAL A 128 -79.34 65.97 -44.78
C VAL A 128 -80.50 65.99 -45.84
N SER A 129 -81.66 65.74 -45.41
CA SER A 129 -82.82 66.61 -45.60
C SER A 129 -84.04 66.21 -44.72
N ASN A 130 -84.50 67.22 -44.02
CA ASN A 130 -85.74 67.28 -43.29
C ASN A 130 -86.90 66.97 -44.22
N GLU A 131 -87.91 66.37 -43.70
CA GLU A 131 -89.24 66.95 -43.77
C GLU A 131 -90.15 66.37 -42.65
N GLU A 132 -90.66 67.34 -41.84
CA GLU A 132 -91.85 67.19 -41.08
C GLU A 132 -92.98 67.06 -41.97
N THR A 133 -93.86 66.17 -41.69
CA THR A 133 -95.33 66.45 -41.91
C THR A 133 -96.15 65.56 -41.00
N GLN A 134 -96.98 66.30 -40.26
CA GLN A 134 -98.08 65.84 -39.44
C GLN A 134 -98.92 64.81 -40.13
N SER A 135 -99.63 64.03 -39.40
CA SER A 135 -101.03 64.07 -39.08
C SER A 135 -101.53 62.81 -38.38
N LYS A 136 -102.01 62.93 -37.24
CA LYS A 136 -103.49 62.69 -36.81
C LYS A 136 -103.92 61.23 -37.07
N GLU A 137 -104.25 60.75 -35.88
CA GLU A 137 -105.44 60.02 -35.46
C GLU A 137 -105.93 58.89 -36.41
N VAL A 138 -105.76 57.67 -35.94
CA VAL A 138 -106.92 56.76 -35.92
C VAL A 138 -106.90 55.99 -34.63
N GLU A 139 -108.00 56.15 -33.96
CA GLU A 139 -108.47 55.49 -32.78
C GLU A 139 -108.45 53.90 -32.86
N ASN A 140 -108.28 53.39 -31.67
CA ASN A 140 -108.91 52.13 -31.19
C ASN A 140 -108.66 50.83 -32.00
N SER A 141 -107.54 50.31 -31.88
CA SER A 141 -107.44 48.84 -31.83
C SER A 141 -106.71 48.43 -30.51
N THR A 142 -107.30 47.56 -29.78
CA THR A 142 -106.70 46.84 -28.65
C THR A 142 -105.51 46.03 -29.17
N TYR A 143 -104.27 46.62 -29.24
CA TYR A 143 -103.08 45.89 -29.69
C TYR A 143 -102.69 44.86 -28.65
N THR A 144 -102.66 43.60 -29.04
CA THR A 144 -102.08 42.42 -28.31
C THR A 144 -101.06 41.75 -29.16
N GLY A 145 -99.82 41.76 -28.62
CA GLY A 145 -98.73 41.21 -29.35
C GLY A 145 -97.33 41.63 -28.80
N PHE A 146 -96.21 41.18 -29.46
CA PHE A 146 -94.86 41.58 -29.11
C PHE A 146 -94.60 43.03 -29.52
N VAL A 147 -94.00 43.78 -28.57
CA VAL A 147 -93.53 45.13 -28.79
C VAL A 147 -92.09 45.23 -28.38
N THR A 148 -91.17 45.63 -29.29
CA THR A 148 -89.80 45.84 -28.98
C THR A 148 -89.44 47.32 -28.90
N ARG A 149 -88.90 47.78 -27.81
CA ARG A 149 -88.45 49.18 -27.59
C ARG A 149 -87.06 49.14 -27.03
N ASP A 150 -86.14 49.92 -27.57
CA ASP A 150 -84.71 49.99 -27.18
C ASP A 150 -84.06 48.60 -27.05
N GLY A 151 -84.36 47.68 -27.97
CA GLY A 151 -83.79 46.31 -27.93
C GLY A 151 -84.47 45.35 -26.89
N VAL A 152 -85.40 45.86 -26.09
CA VAL A 152 -86.11 45.06 -25.09
C VAL A 152 -87.52 44.70 -25.63
N THR A 153 -87.88 43.43 -25.59
CA THR A 153 -89.15 42.94 -26.07
C THR A 153 -90.16 42.75 -24.92
N TYR A 154 -91.40 43.25 -25.12
CA TYR A 154 -92.52 43.16 -24.22
C TYR A 154 -93.67 42.45 -24.94
N TYR A 155 -94.61 41.89 -24.22
CA TYR A 155 -95.83 41.43 -24.77
C TYR A 155 -97.01 42.23 -24.17
N HIS A 156 -97.70 42.87 -24.98
CA HIS A 156 -98.84 43.72 -24.55
C HIS A 156 -100.15 42.95 -24.77
N ILE A 157 -101.05 43.07 -23.77
CA ILE A 157 -102.44 42.70 -23.90
C ILE A 157 -103.25 44.04 -23.74
N ASN A 158 -103.99 44.43 -24.74
CA ASN A 158 -104.69 45.69 -24.74
C ASN A 158 -103.85 46.89 -24.36
N LYS A 159 -102.63 46.96 -25.04
CA LYS A 159 -101.65 48.04 -24.76
C LYS A 159 -100.95 47.98 -23.43
N VAL A 160 -101.25 47.08 -22.53
CA VAL A 160 -100.66 46.96 -21.21
C VAL A 160 -99.59 45.80 -21.29
N PRO A 161 -98.33 46.06 -20.89
CA PRO A 161 -97.37 44.99 -20.88
C PRO A 161 -97.72 43.95 -19.81
N ILE A 162 -97.63 42.66 -20.08
CA ILE A 162 -97.69 41.62 -19.08
C ILE A 162 -96.41 41.55 -18.25
N THR A 163 -96.53 41.30 -16.96
CA THR A 163 -95.36 41.23 -16.02
C THR A 163 -95.49 39.92 -15.19
N ARG A 164 -94.31 39.36 -14.79
CA ARG A 164 -94.24 38.19 -13.92
C ARG A 164 -95.07 37.00 -14.33
N GLN A 165 -95.21 36.76 -15.69
CA GLN A 165 -96.08 35.70 -16.14
C GLN A 165 -95.60 35.06 -17.46
N TRP A 166 -96.06 33.82 -17.65
CA TRP A 166 -95.89 33.02 -18.84
C TRP A 166 -96.93 33.42 -19.92
N LYS A 167 -96.41 33.42 -21.15
CA LYS A 167 -97.32 33.63 -22.30
C LYS A 167 -96.98 32.63 -23.38
N GLN A 168 -97.96 31.89 -23.89
CA GLN A 168 -97.82 31.07 -25.08
C GLN A 168 -98.31 31.88 -26.29
N VAL A 169 -97.40 31.91 -27.31
CA VAL A 169 -97.71 32.48 -28.62
C VAL A 169 -97.21 31.53 -29.68
N ASP A 170 -98.01 31.16 -30.65
CA ASP A 170 -97.72 30.22 -31.72
C ASP A 170 -97.03 28.91 -31.22
N GLN A 171 -97.63 28.32 -30.18
CA GLN A 171 -97.18 27.13 -29.50
C GLN A 171 -95.83 27.29 -28.80
N LYS A 172 -95.25 28.47 -28.76
CA LYS A 172 -94.00 28.79 -28.10
C LYS A 172 -94.30 29.48 -26.76
N TRP A 173 -93.54 29.10 -25.71
CA TRP A 173 -93.67 29.69 -24.39
C TRP A 173 -92.60 30.76 -24.20
N TYR A 174 -92.98 31.91 -23.59
CA TYR A 174 -92.21 33.05 -23.22
C TYR A 174 -92.49 33.45 -21.79
N TYR A 175 -91.51 34.03 -21.09
CA TYR A 175 -91.69 34.57 -19.77
C TYR A 175 -91.33 36.06 -19.72
N PHE A 176 -92.11 36.83 -19.03
CA PHE A 176 -91.94 38.26 -18.88
C PHE A 176 -91.67 38.59 -17.41
N ASP A 177 -90.58 39.35 -17.13
CA ASP A 177 -90.10 39.68 -15.76
C ASP A 177 -90.98 40.69 -15.05
N GLU A 178 -90.48 41.20 -13.92
CA GLU A 178 -91.21 42.23 -13.15
C GLU A 178 -91.48 43.57 -13.92
N GLU A 179 -90.54 43.92 -14.74
CA GLU A 179 -90.63 45.06 -15.61
C GLU A 179 -91.37 44.79 -16.95
N GLY A 180 -91.79 43.57 -17.13
CA GLY A 180 -92.47 43.09 -18.38
C GLY A 180 -91.54 42.84 -19.55
N LYS A 181 -90.23 42.76 -19.30
CA LYS A 181 -89.27 42.45 -20.31
C LYS A 181 -89.22 40.96 -20.57
N MET A 182 -89.26 40.55 -21.83
CA MET A 182 -89.14 39.12 -22.25
C MET A 182 -87.76 38.63 -21.93
N LEU A 183 -87.67 37.49 -21.20
CA LEU A 183 -86.41 36.83 -20.91
C LEU A 183 -85.82 36.19 -22.21
N LYS A 184 -84.57 36.57 -22.50
CA LYS A 184 -83.86 36.09 -23.68
C LYS A 184 -82.46 35.67 -23.29
N ASN A 185 -81.97 34.60 -23.90
CA ASN A 185 -80.63 34.10 -23.68
C ASN A 185 -80.26 34.02 -22.16
N THR A 186 -81.17 33.47 -21.36
CA THR A 186 -81.04 33.37 -19.91
C THR A 186 -81.82 32.15 -19.35
N THR A 187 -81.55 31.87 -18.07
CA THR A 187 -82.25 30.85 -17.32
C THR A 187 -83.08 31.57 -16.19
N PHE A 188 -84.28 31.07 -15.93
CA PHE A 188 -85.10 31.56 -14.83
C PHE A 188 -85.93 30.38 -14.28
N ASP A 189 -86.04 30.28 -12.97
CA ASP A 189 -86.76 29.26 -12.22
C ASP A 189 -86.66 27.82 -12.79
N GLY A 190 -85.50 27.46 -13.30
CA GLY A 190 -85.31 26.17 -13.89
C GLY A 190 -85.62 25.98 -15.37
N TYR A 191 -86.10 27.08 -16.04
CA TYR A 191 -86.38 27.12 -17.46
C TYR A 191 -85.28 27.89 -18.19
N ALA A 192 -85.07 27.52 -19.46
CA ALA A 192 -84.09 28.20 -20.31
C ALA A 192 -84.72 28.84 -21.53
N PHE A 193 -84.35 30.05 -21.85
CA PHE A 193 -84.93 30.87 -22.93
C PHE A 193 -83.80 31.14 -23.95
N ASP A 194 -84.00 30.85 -25.20
CA ASP A 194 -83.09 31.11 -26.27
C ASP A 194 -82.92 32.65 -26.53
N HIS A 195 -82.14 32.97 -27.57
CA HIS A 195 -81.87 34.34 -27.95
C HIS A 195 -83.15 35.09 -28.53
N GLU A 196 -84.12 34.26 -28.93
CA GLU A 196 -85.41 34.75 -29.38
C GLU A 196 -86.41 34.88 -28.23
N GLY A 197 -86.11 34.39 -27.04
CA GLY A 197 -86.91 34.35 -25.82
C GLY A 197 -87.82 33.15 -25.75
N VAL A 198 -87.70 32.13 -26.63
CA VAL A 198 -88.50 30.94 -26.60
C VAL A 198 -87.99 29.99 -25.50
N MET A 199 -88.91 29.51 -24.69
CA MET A 199 -88.61 28.50 -23.72
C MET A 199 -88.28 27.17 -24.47
N GLY A 200 -87.14 26.58 -24.17
CA GLY A 200 -86.75 25.28 -24.73
C GLY A 200 -87.63 24.15 -24.13
N THR A 201 -87.81 23.06 -24.92
CA THR A 201 -88.36 21.80 -24.47
C THR A 201 -87.65 20.65 -25.21
N ASN A 202 -87.26 19.58 -24.48
CA ASN A 202 -86.72 18.38 -24.99
C ASN A 202 -85.51 18.62 -25.97
N GLN A 203 -84.68 19.59 -25.67
CA GLN A 203 -83.55 20.00 -26.55
C GLN A 203 -82.29 20.51 -25.79
N TRP A 204 -81.16 20.48 -26.48
CA TRP A 204 -79.99 21.18 -26.03
C TRP A 204 -80.13 22.68 -26.32
N MET A 205 -79.78 23.48 -25.32
CA MET A 205 -79.74 24.91 -25.45
C MET A 205 -78.35 25.49 -25.05
N THR A 206 -77.92 26.54 -25.70
CA THR A 206 -76.74 27.29 -25.33
C THR A 206 -77.23 28.68 -24.84
N ILE A 207 -76.99 28.91 -23.52
CA ILE A 207 -77.42 30.18 -22.87
C ILE A 207 -76.15 30.82 -22.30
N GLN A 208 -75.88 32.04 -22.74
CA GLN A 208 -74.68 32.80 -22.31
C GLN A 208 -73.33 32.00 -22.43
N GLY A 209 -73.22 31.16 -23.45
CA GLY A 209 -72.04 30.33 -23.72
C GLY A 209 -72.02 28.97 -23.00
N GLU A 210 -72.90 28.74 -22.04
CA GLU A 210 -73.04 27.50 -21.29
C GLU A 210 -74.14 26.61 -21.92
N ARG A 211 -73.93 25.29 -21.90
CA ARG A 211 -74.89 24.30 -22.47
C ARG A 211 -75.77 23.73 -21.37
N TYR A 212 -77.01 23.67 -21.70
CA TYR A 212 -78.12 23.13 -20.89
C TYR A 212 -78.87 22.03 -21.69
N TYR A 213 -79.44 21.11 -21.01
CA TYR A 213 -80.44 20.24 -21.62
C TYR A 213 -81.78 20.46 -20.99
N VAL A 214 -82.73 20.87 -21.77
CA VAL A 214 -84.11 21.15 -21.29
C VAL A 214 -84.97 19.94 -21.54
N THR A 215 -85.66 19.45 -20.54
CA THR A 215 -86.55 18.27 -20.59
C THR A 215 -87.93 18.64 -21.25
N GLU A 216 -88.70 17.64 -21.47
CA GLU A 216 -90.05 17.78 -22.03
C GLU A 216 -90.96 18.77 -21.18
N SER A 217 -90.68 18.79 -19.87
CA SER A 217 -91.37 19.69 -18.97
C SER A 217 -90.96 21.17 -19.12
N GLY A 218 -90.04 21.50 -19.97
CA GLY A 218 -89.42 22.80 -20.10
C GLY A 218 -88.37 23.19 -19.08
N LYS A 219 -88.13 22.35 -18.05
CA LYS A 219 -87.07 22.59 -17.07
C LYS A 219 -85.77 21.94 -17.52
N TYR A 220 -84.67 22.64 -17.27
CA TYR A 220 -83.35 22.05 -17.56
C TYR A 220 -82.90 21.15 -16.45
N LEU A 221 -82.07 20.16 -16.80
CA LEU A 221 -81.44 19.22 -15.87
C LEU A 221 -80.53 19.94 -14.91
N LYS A 222 -80.61 19.59 -13.61
CA LYS A 222 -79.75 20.09 -12.55
C LYS A 222 -79.23 18.94 -11.72
N ASP A 223 -77.96 19.03 -11.30
CA ASP A 223 -77.28 18.02 -10.40
C ASP A 223 -77.62 16.57 -10.83
N ALA A 224 -77.50 16.33 -12.12
CA ALA A 224 -77.95 15.07 -12.71
C ALA A 224 -77.07 14.55 -13.83
N TRP A 225 -76.99 13.27 -13.91
CA TRP A 225 -76.45 12.54 -15.04
C TRP A 225 -77.53 12.22 -16.05
N LYS A 226 -77.23 12.37 -17.30
CA LYS A 226 -78.14 11.99 -18.38
C LYS A 226 -77.38 11.42 -19.56
N GLN A 227 -77.89 10.35 -20.13
CA GLN A 227 -77.32 9.74 -21.37
C GLN A 227 -78.01 10.30 -22.61
N PHE A 228 -77.19 10.68 -23.58
CA PHE A 228 -77.67 11.05 -24.93
C PHE A 228 -76.76 10.34 -25.95
N ASP A 229 -77.31 9.67 -26.92
CA ASP A 229 -76.64 8.96 -27.99
C ASP A 229 -75.50 8.04 -27.45
N GLY A 230 -75.83 7.30 -26.38
CA GLY A 230 -74.88 6.36 -25.74
C GLY A 230 -73.80 7.04 -24.87
N LYS A 231 -73.76 8.37 -24.79
CA LYS A 231 -72.76 9.15 -24.04
C LYS A 231 -73.41 9.75 -22.77
N TRP A 232 -72.70 9.70 -21.67
CA TRP A 232 -73.13 10.30 -20.42
C TRP A 232 -72.58 11.72 -20.28
N TYR A 233 -73.55 12.60 -19.79
CA TYR A 233 -73.27 14.02 -19.50
C TYR A 233 -73.72 14.33 -18.08
N TYR A 234 -73.02 15.25 -17.42
CA TYR A 234 -73.39 15.74 -16.13
C TYR A 234 -73.74 17.24 -16.17
N PHE A 235 -74.79 17.54 -15.49
CA PHE A 235 -75.30 18.94 -15.33
C PHE A 235 -75.12 19.35 -13.87
N ASP A 236 -74.49 20.49 -13.59
CA ASP A 236 -74.29 20.99 -12.25
C ASP A 236 -75.59 21.52 -11.60
N ARG A 237 -75.44 22.05 -10.37
CA ARG A 237 -76.58 22.63 -9.65
C ARG A 237 -77.19 23.83 -10.34
N ALA A 238 -76.42 24.52 -11.14
CA ALA A 238 -76.95 25.65 -11.96
C ALA A 238 -77.49 25.14 -13.30
N GLY A 239 -77.41 23.81 -13.58
CA GLY A 239 -77.87 23.19 -14.82
C GLY A 239 -76.87 23.26 -15.97
N ARG A 240 -75.69 23.70 -15.77
CA ARG A 240 -74.65 23.83 -16.82
C ARG A 240 -74.01 22.46 -17.08
N MET A 241 -73.91 22.08 -18.33
CA MET A 241 -73.20 20.89 -18.74
C MET A 241 -71.74 21.03 -18.36
N GLN A 242 -71.21 20.09 -17.62
CA GLN A 242 -69.77 20.05 -17.21
C GLN A 242 -68.93 19.53 -18.34
N LYS A 243 -67.82 20.20 -18.63
CA LYS A 243 -66.82 19.83 -19.65
C LYS A 243 -65.41 20.20 -19.21
N ASN A 244 -64.39 19.46 -19.71
CA ASN A 244 -62.99 19.68 -19.35
C ASN A 244 -62.79 19.80 -17.84
N THR A 245 -63.34 18.85 -17.08
CA THR A 245 -63.33 18.90 -15.62
C THR A 245 -63.53 17.52 -14.99
N LEU A 246 -63.21 17.42 -13.71
CA LEU A 246 -63.45 16.27 -12.90
C LEU A 246 -64.73 16.49 -12.06
N VAL A 247 -65.72 15.63 -12.25
CA VAL A 247 -67.00 15.70 -11.51
C VAL A 247 -67.16 14.48 -10.64
N ASN A 248 -67.03 14.60 -9.34
CA ASN A 248 -67.16 13.48 -8.39
C ASN A 248 -66.27 12.26 -8.77
N GLY A 249 -65.05 12.59 -9.27
CA GLY A 249 -64.13 11.59 -9.74
C GLY A 249 -64.27 11.13 -11.19
N TYR A 250 -65.30 11.59 -11.92
CA TYR A 250 -65.55 11.28 -13.33
C TYR A 250 -64.95 12.33 -14.27
N LEU A 251 -64.32 11.89 -15.34
CA LEU A 251 -63.69 12.80 -16.31
C LEU A 251 -64.65 13.18 -17.43
N MET A 252 -64.93 14.49 -17.52
CA MET A 252 -65.74 15.05 -18.59
C MET A 252 -64.86 15.66 -19.67
N GLY A 253 -65.02 15.21 -20.89
CA GLY A 253 -64.26 15.68 -22.06
C GLY A 253 -64.60 17.09 -22.47
N ASP A 254 -63.93 17.56 -23.52
CA ASP A 254 -64.13 18.89 -24.13
C ASP A 254 -65.56 19.10 -24.70
N ASN A 255 -66.14 18.02 -25.13
CA ASN A 255 -67.52 17.98 -25.65
C ASN A 255 -68.57 17.76 -24.55
N GLY A 256 -68.15 17.68 -23.27
CA GLY A 256 -68.98 17.42 -22.10
C GLY A 256 -69.40 15.97 -21.91
N ALA A 257 -68.97 15.04 -22.74
CA ALA A 257 -69.28 13.64 -22.57
C ALA A 257 -68.32 12.99 -21.59
N LEU A 258 -68.80 12.01 -20.82
CA LEU A 258 -67.98 11.16 -19.97
C LEU A 258 -66.89 10.46 -20.83
N VAL A 259 -65.66 10.54 -20.40
CA VAL A 259 -64.55 9.88 -21.04
C VAL A 259 -64.27 8.54 -20.38
N THR A 260 -63.95 7.51 -21.15
CA THR A 260 -63.62 6.16 -20.68
C THR A 260 -62.37 5.65 -21.38
N ASN A 261 -61.56 4.83 -20.69
CA ASN A 261 -60.37 4.07 -21.20
C ASN A 261 -59.44 4.92 -22.06
N ARG A 262 -59.19 6.16 -21.69
CA ARG A 262 -58.23 7.01 -22.43
C ARG A 262 -57.64 8.14 -21.60
N TRP A 263 -56.56 8.69 -22.10
CA TRP A 263 -55.95 9.90 -21.56
C TRP A 263 -56.79 11.13 -21.87
N VAL A 264 -56.83 12.04 -20.89
CA VAL A 264 -57.49 13.34 -20.99
C VAL A 264 -56.54 14.41 -20.42
N THR A 265 -56.48 15.55 -21.09
CA THR A 265 -55.76 16.72 -20.57
C THR A 265 -56.74 17.89 -20.43
N PHE A 266 -56.64 18.62 -19.30
CA PHE A 266 -57.23 19.91 -19.09
C PHE A 266 -56.42 20.69 -18.06
N ASN A 267 -56.34 21.99 -18.21
CA ASN A 267 -55.47 22.88 -17.45
C ASN A 267 -54.02 22.38 -17.43
N GLU A 268 -53.47 21.93 -18.58
CA GLU A 268 -52.10 21.39 -18.77
C GLU A 268 -51.76 20.14 -17.93
N LYS A 269 -52.76 19.57 -17.24
CA LYS A 269 -52.59 18.36 -16.46
C LYS A 269 -53.22 17.14 -17.13
N TRP A 270 -52.54 16.01 -17.01
CA TRP A 270 -52.95 14.75 -17.57
C TRP A 270 -53.68 13.88 -16.57
N TYR A 271 -54.75 13.26 -17.05
CA TYR A 271 -55.61 12.32 -16.31
C TYR A 271 -55.83 11.07 -17.16
N TYR A 272 -56.11 9.97 -16.52
CA TYR A 272 -56.53 8.76 -17.24
C TYR A 272 -57.89 8.33 -16.76
N ALA A 273 -58.85 8.28 -17.71
CA ALA A 273 -60.18 7.76 -17.49
C ALA A 273 -60.16 6.24 -17.51
N GLN A 274 -60.72 5.61 -16.46
CA GLN A 274 -60.93 4.17 -16.40
C GLN A 274 -62.14 3.76 -17.23
N GLU A 275 -62.46 2.48 -17.28
CA GLU A 275 -63.58 1.96 -18.01
C GLU A 275 -64.92 2.50 -17.51
N ASP A 276 -65.04 2.75 -16.21
CA ASP A 276 -66.20 3.37 -15.56
C ASP A 276 -66.25 4.89 -15.72
N GLY A 277 -65.29 5.51 -16.35
CA GLY A 277 -65.14 6.94 -16.56
C GLY A 277 -64.55 7.71 -15.37
N LYS A 278 -64.16 7.03 -14.29
CA LYS A 278 -63.47 7.67 -13.17
C LYS A 278 -62.01 7.91 -13.50
N ALA A 279 -61.46 9.00 -13.04
CA ALA A 279 -60.04 9.22 -13.05
C ALA A 279 -59.33 8.16 -12.17
N VAL A 280 -58.16 7.68 -12.58
CA VAL A 280 -57.25 7.00 -11.67
C VAL A 280 -56.77 7.99 -10.63
N GLN A 281 -56.92 7.68 -9.33
CA GLN A 281 -56.52 8.55 -8.23
C GLN A 281 -55.70 7.76 -7.21
N ASN A 282 -54.61 8.36 -6.70
CA ASN A 282 -53.74 7.79 -5.68
C ASN A 282 -53.37 6.33 -5.94
N ALA A 283 -53.10 5.96 -7.18
CA ALA A 283 -52.90 4.59 -7.58
C ALA A 283 -51.96 4.43 -8.78
N TRP A 284 -51.27 3.31 -8.81
CA TRP A 284 -50.53 2.84 -9.96
C TRP A 284 -51.50 2.26 -11.02
N LYS A 285 -51.24 2.58 -12.25
CA LYS A 285 -51.97 2.00 -13.40
C LYS A 285 -51.00 1.63 -14.51
N GLN A 286 -51.09 0.39 -14.98
CA GLN A 286 -50.37 0.00 -16.20
C GLN A 286 -51.25 0.34 -17.42
N ILE A 287 -50.67 1.09 -18.36
CA ILE A 287 -51.36 1.54 -19.58
C ILE A 287 -50.39 1.28 -20.75
N ASN A 288 -50.83 0.45 -21.72
CA ASN A 288 -50.02 0.03 -22.89
C ASN A 288 -48.63 -0.52 -22.49
N GLY A 289 -48.60 -1.33 -21.40
CA GLY A 289 -47.36 -1.96 -20.92
C GLY A 289 -46.46 -1.07 -20.06
N LYS A 290 -46.75 0.23 -19.91
CA LYS A 290 -46.00 1.18 -19.12
C LYS A 290 -46.70 1.52 -17.82
N TRP A 291 -45.96 1.77 -16.73
CA TRP A 291 -46.51 2.14 -15.45
C TRP A 291 -46.56 3.65 -15.27
N TYR A 292 -47.72 4.09 -14.75
CA TYR A 292 -48.02 5.47 -14.39
C TYR A 292 -48.55 5.52 -12.95
N MET A 293 -48.25 6.62 -12.26
CA MET A 293 -48.84 6.87 -10.96
C MET A 293 -49.66 8.17 -11.03
N PHE A 294 -50.69 8.22 -10.25
CA PHE A 294 -51.60 9.38 -10.21
C PHE A 294 -51.73 9.91 -8.79
N HIS A 295 -51.74 11.26 -8.68
CA HIS A 295 -51.97 11.93 -7.41
C HIS A 295 -53.41 11.70 -6.88
N GLN A 296 -53.66 12.17 -5.66
CA GLN A 296 -54.98 12.06 -5.05
C GLN A 296 -56.05 12.89 -5.81
N ASP A 297 -55.66 13.95 -6.47
CA ASP A 297 -56.52 14.78 -7.33
C ASP A 297 -56.72 14.19 -8.72
N GLY A 298 -56.11 13.03 -9.02
CA GLY A 298 -56.20 12.32 -10.30
C GLY A 298 -55.22 12.79 -11.35
N THR A 299 -54.34 13.75 -11.05
CA THR A 299 -53.30 14.22 -12.00
C THR A 299 -52.16 13.19 -12.06
N MET A 300 -51.60 13.02 -13.25
CA MET A 300 -50.46 12.12 -13.48
C MET A 300 -49.19 12.74 -12.91
N TYR A 301 -48.39 11.91 -12.19
CA TYR A 301 -47.02 12.25 -11.80
C TYR A 301 -46.15 12.47 -13.06
N ALA A 302 -45.37 13.53 -13.11
CA ALA A 302 -44.49 13.82 -14.23
C ALA A 302 -43.32 14.71 -13.81
N ASN A 303 -42.09 14.31 -14.20
CA ASN A 303 -40.81 14.94 -13.82
C ASN A 303 -40.59 14.99 -12.31
N GLU A 304 -41.01 13.98 -11.58
CA GLU A 304 -40.93 13.97 -10.14
C GLU A 304 -40.82 12.54 -9.56
N PHE A 305 -40.35 12.48 -8.32
CA PHE A 305 -40.32 11.22 -7.55
C PHE A 305 -41.68 11.00 -6.84
N ASN A 306 -42.16 9.77 -6.94
CA ASN A 306 -43.12 9.22 -6.02
C ASN A 306 -42.44 8.18 -5.14
N TRP A 307 -42.03 8.56 -3.92
CA TRP A 307 -41.21 7.74 -3.01
C TRP A 307 -39.88 7.31 -3.64
N ASN A 308 -39.78 6.08 -4.10
CA ASN A 308 -38.55 5.53 -4.69
C ASN A 308 -38.59 5.45 -6.22
N TYR A 309 -39.68 5.87 -6.84
CA TYR A 309 -39.92 5.76 -8.27
C TYR A 309 -39.91 7.12 -8.94
N TYR A 310 -39.26 7.24 -10.06
CA TYR A 310 -39.23 8.49 -10.83
C TYR A 310 -40.17 8.40 -12.02
N HIS A 311 -40.97 9.44 -12.21
CA HIS A 311 -41.87 9.58 -13.35
C HIS A 311 -41.29 10.62 -14.32
N LYS A 312 -41.11 10.18 -15.57
CA LYS A 312 -40.57 11.02 -16.65
C LYS A 312 -41.57 12.11 -17.04
N ALA A 313 -41.17 13.07 -17.88
CA ALA A 313 -42.05 14.09 -18.42
C ALA A 313 -43.30 13.51 -19.10
N SER A 314 -43.19 12.33 -19.68
CA SER A 314 -44.31 11.56 -20.26
C SER A 314 -45.22 10.91 -19.22
N GLY A 315 -44.89 11.01 -17.92
CA GLY A 315 -45.58 10.32 -16.84
C GLY A 315 -45.16 8.88 -16.66
N GLU A 316 -44.47 8.28 -17.59
CA GLU A 316 -44.01 6.89 -17.50
C GLU A 316 -43.04 6.75 -16.36
N MET A 317 -43.19 5.67 -15.57
CA MET A 317 -42.15 5.28 -14.60
C MET A 317 -40.83 5.02 -15.35
N ALA A 318 -39.75 5.63 -14.88
CA ALA A 318 -38.42 5.35 -15.39
C ALA A 318 -37.98 3.92 -15.00
N ASP A 319 -37.22 3.24 -15.88
CA ASP A 319 -36.76 1.87 -15.67
C ASP A 319 -35.44 1.65 -16.41
N ASP A 320 -34.40 1.20 -15.69
CA ASP A 320 -33.02 0.94 -16.14
C ASP A 320 -32.39 2.12 -16.92
N GLU A 321 -32.58 3.32 -16.42
CA GLU A 321 -32.11 4.54 -17.10
C GLU A 321 -31.60 5.61 -16.14
N TRP A 322 -30.83 6.55 -16.67
CA TRP A 322 -30.44 7.77 -15.96
C TRP A 322 -31.49 8.85 -16.12
N VAL A 323 -31.84 9.48 -15.00
CA VAL A 323 -32.77 10.63 -14.98
C VAL A 323 -32.12 11.81 -14.28
N PHE A 324 -32.33 12.99 -14.82
CA PHE A 324 -31.93 14.26 -14.17
C PHE A 324 -33.17 14.89 -13.55
N ASP A 325 -33.13 15.05 -12.24
CA ASP A 325 -34.19 15.72 -11.50
C ASP A 325 -33.81 17.17 -11.23
N THR A 326 -34.67 18.08 -11.68
CA THR A 326 -34.42 19.54 -11.58
C THR A 326 -34.63 20.06 -10.15
N THR A 327 -35.48 19.42 -9.36
CA THR A 327 -35.72 19.77 -7.97
C THR A 327 -34.50 19.55 -7.11
N TYR A 328 -33.83 18.38 -7.33
CA TYR A 328 -32.61 18.03 -6.64
C TYR A 328 -31.33 18.49 -7.36
N ASN A 329 -31.48 19.02 -8.58
CA ASN A 329 -30.36 19.42 -9.46
C ASN A 329 -29.29 18.34 -9.55
N SER A 330 -29.70 17.07 -9.71
CA SER A 330 -28.81 15.92 -9.69
C SER A 330 -29.29 14.79 -10.61
N TRP A 331 -28.32 13.97 -11.02
CA TRP A 331 -28.59 12.73 -11.71
C TRP A 331 -28.88 11.60 -10.74
N PHE A 332 -29.84 10.76 -11.09
CA PHE A 332 -30.20 9.52 -10.44
C PHE A 332 -30.12 8.38 -11.46
N TYR A 333 -29.76 7.21 -11.02
CA TYR A 333 -29.91 6.01 -11.84
C TYR A 333 -31.07 5.19 -11.34
N ILE A 334 -32.04 4.95 -12.21
CA ILE A 334 -33.19 4.10 -11.93
C ILE A 334 -32.83 2.68 -12.33
N LYS A 335 -32.94 1.76 -11.38
CA LYS A 335 -32.64 0.34 -11.60
C LYS A 335 -33.78 -0.36 -12.32
N PRO A 336 -33.55 -1.56 -12.91
CA PRO A 336 -34.61 -2.43 -13.33
C PRO A 336 -35.64 -2.63 -12.21
N GLY A 337 -36.92 -2.41 -12.51
CA GLY A 337 -38.01 -2.41 -11.52
C GLY A 337 -38.36 -1.03 -10.96
N GLY A 338 -37.73 0.05 -11.49
CA GLY A 338 -38.12 1.44 -11.26
C GLY A 338 -37.58 2.12 -10.02
N THR A 339 -36.87 1.42 -9.13
CA THR A 339 -36.30 2.03 -7.93
C THR A 339 -34.93 2.67 -8.22
N TYR A 340 -34.60 3.82 -7.58
CA TYR A 340 -33.30 4.45 -7.78
C TYR A 340 -32.17 3.74 -7.01
N ALA A 341 -30.97 3.76 -7.61
CA ALA A 341 -29.74 3.26 -7.02
C ALA A 341 -29.28 4.14 -5.85
N ARG A 342 -28.69 3.53 -4.79
CA ARG A 342 -28.12 4.26 -3.65
C ARG A 342 -27.02 3.45 -2.98
N ASN A 343 -25.92 4.15 -2.56
CA ASN A 343 -24.72 3.57 -1.99
C ASN A 343 -24.11 2.50 -2.90
N GLU A 344 -24.15 2.69 -4.20
CA GLU A 344 -23.68 1.70 -5.18
C GLU A 344 -23.13 2.35 -6.44
N TRP A 345 -22.29 1.61 -7.15
CA TRP A 345 -21.71 2.02 -8.42
C TRP A 345 -22.61 1.63 -9.60
N LYS A 346 -22.73 2.53 -10.54
CA LYS A 346 -23.24 2.22 -11.89
C LYS A 346 -22.20 2.60 -12.91
N GLY A 347 -21.42 1.60 -13.34
CA GLY A 347 -20.25 1.84 -14.18
C GLY A 347 -19.23 2.73 -13.49
N ALA A 348 -18.90 3.87 -14.07
CA ALA A 348 -17.93 4.81 -13.51
C ALA A 348 -18.52 5.85 -12.52
N PHE A 349 -19.79 5.75 -12.19
CA PHE A 349 -20.53 6.73 -11.37
C PHE A 349 -20.95 6.11 -10.03
N TYR A 350 -20.92 6.90 -8.98
CA TYR A 350 -21.36 6.49 -7.65
C TYR A 350 -22.64 7.22 -7.24
N LEU A 351 -23.65 6.46 -6.81
CA LEU A 351 -24.91 6.97 -6.29
C LEU A 351 -24.84 6.97 -4.77
N LYS A 352 -24.96 8.15 -4.15
CA LYS A 352 -24.91 8.35 -2.69
C LYS A 352 -26.13 7.77 -1.99
N SER A 353 -26.19 7.81 -0.67
CA SER A 353 -27.31 7.28 0.15
C SER A 353 -28.67 7.88 -0.20
N GLY A 354 -28.71 9.15 -0.65
CA GLY A 354 -29.90 9.83 -1.16
C GLY A 354 -30.21 9.55 -2.62
N GLY A 355 -29.43 8.71 -3.31
CA GLY A 355 -29.56 8.44 -4.75
C GLY A 355 -28.89 9.43 -5.66
N TYR A 356 -28.33 10.52 -5.13
CA TYR A 356 -27.65 11.55 -5.91
C TYR A 356 -26.35 11.02 -6.48
N MET A 357 -26.07 11.31 -7.74
CA MET A 357 -24.75 11.06 -8.34
C MET A 357 -23.70 11.91 -7.63
N ALA A 358 -22.64 11.27 -7.13
CA ALA A 358 -21.50 11.94 -6.55
C ALA A 358 -20.71 12.69 -7.63
N LYS A 359 -20.24 13.90 -7.33
CA LYS A 359 -19.38 14.71 -8.23
C LYS A 359 -18.53 15.68 -7.41
N SER A 360 -17.32 15.94 -7.88
CA SER A 360 -16.33 16.85 -7.27
C SER A 360 -16.06 16.53 -5.79
N GLU A 361 -16.05 15.24 -5.42
CA GLU A 361 -15.92 14.79 -4.03
C GLU A 361 -15.20 13.44 -3.93
N PHE A 362 -14.63 13.19 -2.74
CA PHE A 362 -14.06 11.87 -2.41
C PHE A 362 -15.14 10.95 -1.85
N ILE A 363 -15.15 9.71 -2.32
CA ILE A 363 -16.00 8.64 -1.82
C ILE A 363 -15.11 7.50 -1.31
N TYR A 364 -15.30 7.14 -0.05
CA TYR A 364 -14.75 5.90 0.47
C TYR A 364 -15.74 4.77 0.28
N ASP A 365 -15.32 3.75 -0.47
CA ASP A 365 -16.11 2.54 -0.66
C ASP A 365 -15.64 1.44 0.30
N SER A 366 -16.53 1.01 1.17
CA SER A 366 -16.24 0.00 2.20
C SER A 366 -16.10 -1.42 1.63
N GLN A 367 -16.74 -1.71 0.51
CA GLN A 367 -16.67 -3.00 -0.17
C GLN A 367 -15.28 -3.20 -0.81
N TYR A 368 -14.78 -2.17 -1.50
CA TYR A 368 -13.47 -2.18 -2.13
C TYR A 368 -12.35 -1.72 -1.18
N LYS A 369 -12.71 -1.18 0.00
CA LYS A 369 -11.79 -0.60 0.99
C LYS A 369 -10.86 0.47 0.38
N ALA A 370 -11.37 1.20 -0.59
CA ALA A 370 -10.64 2.18 -1.38
C ALA A 370 -11.36 3.52 -1.41
N THR A 371 -10.59 4.58 -1.63
CA THR A 371 -11.10 5.93 -1.82
C THR A 371 -11.06 6.28 -3.30
N TYR A 372 -12.12 6.84 -3.79
CA TYR A 372 -12.27 7.31 -5.18
C TYR A 372 -12.54 8.81 -5.17
N TYR A 373 -12.18 9.49 -6.23
CA TYR A 373 -12.60 10.87 -6.45
C TYR A 373 -13.52 10.93 -7.66
N LEU A 374 -14.73 11.43 -7.46
CA LEU A 374 -15.69 11.67 -8.54
C LEU A 374 -15.43 13.07 -9.09
N GLU A 375 -15.14 13.16 -10.37
CA GLU A 375 -14.92 14.42 -11.08
C GLU A 375 -16.22 15.22 -11.23
N GLU A 376 -16.15 16.40 -11.77
CA GLU A 376 -17.34 17.23 -12.04
C GLU A 376 -18.33 16.52 -12.98
N THR A 377 -17.82 15.68 -13.86
CA THR A 377 -18.64 14.82 -14.76
C THR A 377 -19.40 13.73 -14.01
N GLY A 378 -19.09 13.49 -12.73
CA GLY A 378 -19.58 12.37 -11.93
C GLY A 378 -18.82 11.06 -12.14
N LYS A 379 -17.89 10.96 -13.10
CA LYS A 379 -17.03 9.78 -13.27
C LYS A 379 -15.89 9.77 -12.26
N TYR A 380 -15.50 8.60 -11.81
CA TYR A 380 -14.31 8.53 -10.98
C TYR A 380 -13.04 8.87 -11.78
N ALA A 381 -12.11 9.54 -11.13
CA ALA A 381 -10.79 9.79 -11.67
C ALA A 381 -10.02 8.47 -11.82
N ALA A 382 -9.35 8.24 -12.96
CA ALA A 382 -8.62 7.02 -13.23
C ALA A 382 -7.34 7.28 -14.02
N ASP A 383 -6.28 6.50 -13.70
CA ASP A 383 -4.99 6.47 -14.40
C ASP A 383 -4.36 7.86 -14.57
N LYS A 384 -4.39 8.68 -13.51
CA LYS A 384 -3.88 10.06 -13.57
C LYS A 384 -3.55 10.68 -12.22
N TRP A 385 -2.70 11.69 -12.29
CA TRP A 385 -2.49 12.65 -11.23
C TRP A 385 -3.52 13.77 -11.31
N MET A 386 -4.02 14.19 -10.14
CA MET A 386 -4.92 15.34 -10.02
C MET A 386 -4.50 16.25 -8.86
N GLN A 387 -4.55 17.54 -9.10
CA GLN A 387 -4.39 18.51 -8.03
C GLN A 387 -5.77 18.93 -7.50
N LEU A 388 -6.03 18.63 -6.25
CA LEU A 388 -7.29 18.94 -5.58
C LEU A 388 -6.99 19.76 -4.32
N ASN A 389 -7.57 20.94 -4.23
CA ASN A 389 -7.33 21.87 -3.12
C ASN A 389 -5.83 22.13 -2.85
N GLY A 390 -5.03 22.26 -3.92
CA GLY A 390 -3.60 22.54 -3.84
C GLY A 390 -2.71 21.32 -3.53
N LYS A 391 -3.28 20.12 -3.33
CA LYS A 391 -2.56 18.88 -3.06
C LYS A 391 -2.69 17.93 -4.24
N TRP A 392 -1.62 17.18 -4.55
CA TRP A 392 -1.61 16.19 -5.61
C TRP A 392 -2.02 14.81 -5.08
N TYR A 393 -2.86 14.13 -5.85
CA TYR A 393 -3.33 12.76 -5.62
C TYR A 393 -3.14 11.94 -6.88
N HIS A 394 -2.89 10.65 -6.74
CA HIS A 394 -2.85 9.73 -7.88
C HIS A 394 -3.97 8.70 -7.77
N PHE A 395 -4.63 8.48 -8.92
CA PHE A 395 -5.70 7.49 -9.04
C PHE A 395 -5.28 6.39 -10.02
N GLN A 396 -5.43 5.14 -9.59
CA GLN A 396 -5.11 3.96 -10.39
C GLN A 396 -6.08 3.82 -11.58
N LYS A 397 -5.77 2.90 -12.48
CA LYS A 397 -6.62 2.61 -13.64
C LYS A 397 -8.05 2.18 -13.26
N ALA A 398 -8.22 1.52 -12.12
CA ALA A 398 -9.52 1.15 -11.57
C ALA A 398 -10.19 2.28 -10.76
N GLY A 399 -9.56 3.45 -10.65
CA GLY A 399 -10.07 4.65 -9.97
C GLY A 399 -9.71 4.75 -8.48
N GLU A 400 -9.07 3.74 -7.91
CA GLU A 400 -8.66 3.74 -6.51
C GLU A 400 -7.56 4.77 -6.27
N MET A 401 -7.68 5.56 -5.22
CA MET A 401 -6.66 6.52 -4.80
C MET A 401 -5.46 5.76 -4.21
N ASP A 402 -4.28 6.04 -4.72
CA ASP A 402 -3.04 5.48 -4.20
C ASP A 402 -2.72 5.99 -2.79
N LYS A 403 -2.12 5.10 -1.96
CA LYS A 403 -1.69 5.39 -0.59
C LYS A 403 -0.43 4.59 -0.23
N ASN A 404 0.46 5.21 0.56
CA ASN A 404 1.67 4.56 1.10
C ASN A 404 2.51 3.84 0.06
N LYS A 405 2.72 4.44 -1.11
CA LYS A 405 3.50 3.80 -2.19
C LYS A 405 4.13 4.80 -3.14
N TRP A 406 5.07 4.32 -3.90
CA TRP A 406 5.66 5.02 -5.02
C TRP A 406 4.79 4.89 -6.26
N VAL A 407 4.60 6.01 -6.93
CA VAL A 407 4.05 6.10 -8.27
C VAL A 407 5.12 6.77 -9.13
N ASP A 408 5.81 5.99 -9.94
CA ASP A 408 7.02 6.39 -10.64
C ASP A 408 8.11 6.93 -9.68
N SER A 409 8.37 8.23 -9.73
CA SER A 409 9.35 8.90 -8.87
C SER A 409 8.74 9.74 -7.74
N TYR A 410 7.44 9.61 -7.51
CA TYR A 410 6.68 10.35 -6.51
C TYR A 410 6.15 9.42 -5.43
N TYR A 411 6.16 9.86 -4.19
CA TYR A 411 5.59 9.08 -3.08
C TYR A 411 4.22 9.60 -2.68
N VAL A 412 3.25 8.72 -2.64
CA VAL A 412 1.90 9.02 -2.16
C VAL A 412 1.79 8.54 -0.71
N LYS A 413 1.41 9.45 0.19
CA LYS A 413 1.31 9.19 1.64
C LYS A 413 0.03 8.42 2.01
N ASP A 414 -0.12 8.13 3.30
CA ASP A 414 -1.30 7.41 3.85
C ASP A 414 -2.62 8.17 3.64
N ASP A 415 -2.56 9.50 3.65
CA ASP A 415 -3.71 10.36 3.39
C ASP A 415 -4.04 10.50 1.88
N GLY A 416 -3.25 9.86 1.01
CA GLY A 416 -3.38 9.90 -0.45
C GLY A 416 -2.69 11.10 -1.09
N THR A 417 -2.10 12.01 -0.32
CA THR A 417 -1.41 13.18 -0.88
C THR A 417 0.01 12.84 -1.30
N MET A 418 0.47 13.43 -2.39
CA MET A 418 1.88 13.37 -2.80
C MET A 418 2.76 14.05 -1.74
N ALA A 419 3.85 13.40 -1.38
CA ALA A 419 4.85 13.97 -0.49
C ALA A 419 5.57 15.15 -1.17
N ASP A 420 5.90 16.19 -0.39
CA ASP A 420 6.64 17.37 -0.84
C ASP A 420 7.48 17.94 0.30
N LYS A 421 8.80 18.19 0.06
CA LYS A 421 9.75 18.75 1.03
C LYS A 421 9.78 18.01 2.38
N GLU A 422 9.72 16.70 2.37
CA GLU A 422 9.65 15.91 3.60
C GLU A 422 10.44 14.60 3.53
N TRP A 423 10.71 14.03 4.70
CA TRP A 423 11.31 12.71 4.84
C TRP A 423 10.27 11.62 4.75
N ILE A 424 10.54 10.59 3.96
CA ILE A 424 9.72 9.40 3.83
C ILE A 424 10.53 8.18 4.27
N PHE A 425 10.02 7.45 5.23
CA PHE A 425 10.51 6.12 5.55
C PHE A 425 9.68 5.08 4.80
N ASP A 426 10.30 4.42 3.84
CA ASP A 426 9.65 3.35 3.10
C ASP A 426 9.93 1.99 3.74
N LYS A 427 8.90 1.30 4.16
CA LYS A 427 8.99 -0.01 4.83
C LYS A 427 9.47 -1.13 3.90
N GLY A 428 9.17 -1.04 2.62
CA GLY A 428 9.58 -2.03 1.61
C GLY A 428 11.08 -2.00 1.36
N TYR A 429 11.66 -0.81 1.31
CA TYR A 429 13.10 -0.60 1.20
C TYR A 429 13.81 -0.59 2.57
N ASN A 430 13.06 -0.52 3.66
CA ASN A 430 13.59 -0.33 5.02
C ASN A 430 14.59 0.82 5.10
N ASN A 431 14.31 1.92 4.42
CA ASN A 431 15.22 3.05 4.29
C ASN A 431 14.47 4.39 4.18
N TRP A 432 15.22 5.49 4.41
CA TRP A 432 14.74 6.84 4.29
C TRP A 432 14.99 7.41 2.90
N PHE A 433 14.04 8.20 2.44
CA PHE A 433 14.10 9.03 1.24
C PHE A 433 13.80 10.48 1.63
N TYR A 434 14.31 11.41 0.89
CA TYR A 434 13.90 12.81 1.02
C TYR A 434 13.24 13.29 -0.27
N ILE A 435 12.04 13.78 -0.12
CA ILE A 435 11.28 14.36 -1.22
C ILE A 435 11.57 15.84 -1.27
N GLN A 436 12.09 16.31 -2.39
CA GLN A 436 12.39 17.73 -2.63
C GLN A 436 11.14 18.46 -3.13
N GLU A 437 11.24 19.77 -3.26
CA GLU A 437 10.18 20.60 -3.85
C GLU A 437 9.76 20.05 -5.22
N GLY A 438 8.45 19.93 -5.43
CA GLY A 438 7.89 19.35 -6.64
C GLY A 438 7.71 17.84 -6.59
N GLY A 439 7.90 17.20 -5.44
CA GLY A 439 7.50 15.80 -5.19
C GLY A 439 8.51 14.73 -5.61
N LEU A 440 9.60 15.07 -6.29
CA LEU A 440 10.63 14.11 -6.69
C LEU A 440 11.55 13.76 -5.53
N TYR A 441 11.94 12.48 -5.41
CA TYR A 441 12.95 12.11 -4.42
C TYR A 441 14.37 12.54 -4.83
N VAL A 442 15.18 12.87 -3.84
CA VAL A 442 16.59 13.20 -4.01
C VAL A 442 17.38 11.94 -4.33
N ARG A 443 18.31 12.00 -5.30
CA ARG A 443 19.17 10.87 -5.66
C ARG A 443 20.56 11.33 -6.12
N ASN A 444 21.54 10.47 -5.91
CA ASN A 444 22.91 10.60 -6.33
C ASN A 444 23.54 11.97 -6.01
N LYS A 445 23.23 12.52 -4.83
CA LYS A 445 23.80 13.81 -4.38
C LYS A 445 23.81 13.97 -2.87
N TRP A 446 24.68 14.84 -2.43
CA TRP A 446 24.67 15.39 -1.08
C TRP A 446 23.56 16.44 -0.94
N LEU A 447 22.91 16.44 0.20
CA LEU A 447 21.88 17.42 0.55
C LEU A 447 22.07 17.86 2.00
N GLU A 448 22.09 19.16 2.22
CA GLU A 448 22.10 19.74 3.55
C GLU A 448 20.67 19.99 4.03
N LEU A 449 20.34 19.42 5.18
CA LEU A 449 19.04 19.57 5.83
C LEU A 449 19.25 19.89 7.31
N ASN A 450 18.76 21.03 7.77
CA ASN A 450 18.90 21.47 9.17
C ASN A 450 20.37 21.48 9.65
N GLN A 451 21.31 22.02 8.83
CA GLN A 451 22.75 22.09 9.12
C GLN A 451 23.47 20.73 9.19
N GLU A 452 22.81 19.66 8.75
CA GLU A 452 23.38 18.34 8.67
C GLU A 452 23.40 17.83 7.22
N TRP A 453 24.50 17.18 6.83
CA TRP A 453 24.67 16.66 5.49
C TRP A 453 24.29 15.18 5.40
N TYR A 454 23.50 14.86 4.37
CA TYR A 454 23.05 13.51 4.02
C TYR A 454 23.46 13.20 2.58
N PHE A 455 23.69 11.96 2.29
CA PHE A 455 23.90 11.51 0.91
C PHE A 455 22.76 10.57 0.50
N PHE A 456 22.20 10.84 -0.67
CA PHE A 456 21.18 9.97 -1.27
C PHE A 456 21.79 9.22 -2.44
N LYS A 457 21.68 7.90 -2.42
CA LYS A 457 22.21 6.99 -3.44
C LYS A 457 21.48 7.15 -4.77
N ASN A 458 21.92 6.43 -5.81
CA ASN A 458 21.32 6.51 -7.15
C ASN A 458 19.86 6.07 -7.18
N ASP A 459 19.49 5.16 -6.30
CA ASP A 459 18.12 4.67 -6.11
C ASP A 459 17.27 5.54 -5.17
N GLY A 460 17.82 6.66 -4.67
CA GLY A 460 17.17 7.61 -3.77
C GLY A 460 17.24 7.23 -2.29
N GLN A 461 17.77 6.07 -1.94
CA GLN A 461 17.92 5.67 -0.55
C GLN A 461 18.96 6.52 0.17
N MET A 462 18.68 6.94 1.39
CA MET A 462 19.66 7.60 2.24
C MET A 462 20.82 6.65 2.58
N ALA A 463 22.05 7.08 2.34
CA ALA A 463 23.22 6.34 2.77
C ALA A 463 23.30 6.31 4.30
N GLN A 464 23.55 5.12 4.87
CA GLN A 464 23.68 4.93 6.31
C GLN A 464 24.59 3.75 6.62
N ARG A 465 25.42 3.87 7.67
CA ARG A 465 26.45 2.88 8.07
C ARG A 465 27.37 2.49 6.90
N GLU A 466 27.69 3.45 6.06
CA GLU A 466 28.52 3.23 4.87
C GLU A 466 29.39 4.44 4.51
N TRP A 467 30.38 4.21 3.68
CA TRP A 467 31.28 5.24 3.18
C TRP A 467 30.76 5.84 1.88
N VAL A 468 30.82 7.16 1.81
CA VAL A 468 30.61 7.91 0.58
C VAL A 468 31.83 8.83 0.35
N GLY A 469 32.74 8.39 -0.51
CA GLY A 469 34.05 9.04 -0.65
C GLY A 469 34.84 8.93 0.65
N ASP A 470 35.32 10.04 1.15
CA ASP A 470 36.08 10.14 2.40
C ASP A 470 35.22 10.29 3.67
N TYR A 471 33.88 10.25 3.54
CA TYR A 471 32.94 10.47 4.63
C TYR A 471 32.23 9.18 5.04
N TYR A 472 32.04 8.98 6.33
CA TYR A 472 31.23 7.88 6.86
C TYR A 472 29.87 8.37 7.35
N LEU A 473 28.81 7.79 6.81
CA LEU A 473 27.44 8.08 7.21
C LEU A 473 27.04 7.15 8.36
N LYS A 474 26.60 7.73 9.48
CA LYS A 474 26.12 7.00 10.65
C LYS A 474 24.77 6.31 10.36
N ALA A 475 24.24 5.59 11.34
CA ALA A 475 22.94 4.94 11.25
C ALA A 475 21.78 5.92 11.02
N ASP A 476 21.93 7.16 11.47
CA ASP A 476 20.98 8.25 11.29
C ASP A 476 21.17 9.02 9.95
N GLY A 477 22.06 8.54 9.08
CA GLY A 477 22.38 9.15 7.79
C GLY A 477 23.31 10.37 7.86
N LYS A 478 23.67 10.84 9.06
CA LYS A 478 24.53 12.01 9.22
C LYS A 478 25.99 11.66 9.10
N ILE A 479 26.81 12.60 8.63
CA ILE A 479 28.26 12.44 8.58
C ILE A 479 28.81 12.26 10.00
N ALA A 480 29.64 11.23 10.21
CA ALA A 480 30.40 11.09 11.44
C ALA A 480 31.51 12.18 11.51
N LYS A 481 31.67 12.85 12.67
CA LYS A 481 32.66 13.87 12.90
C LYS A 481 33.27 13.73 14.29
N ASN A 482 34.55 14.08 14.46
CA ASN A 482 35.29 14.10 15.73
C ASN A 482 35.13 12.76 16.52
N GLN A 483 35.12 11.65 15.84
CA GLN A 483 34.91 10.34 16.48
C GLN A 483 35.64 9.21 15.79
N MET A 484 35.95 8.18 16.55
CA MET A 484 36.46 6.92 16.04
C MET A 484 35.27 5.97 15.76
N ILE A 485 35.28 5.33 14.62
CA ILE A 485 34.32 4.30 14.23
C ILE A 485 35.06 2.99 13.94
N TYR A 486 34.39 1.87 14.15
CA TYR A 486 34.83 0.56 13.70
C TYR A 486 33.99 0.13 12.51
N ASP A 487 34.63 -0.16 11.39
CA ASP A 487 33.95 -0.65 10.19
C ASP A 487 34.14 -2.17 10.06
N GLN A 488 33.05 -2.90 10.17
CA GLN A 488 33.06 -4.37 10.09
C GLN A 488 33.52 -4.88 8.71
N LYS A 489 33.13 -4.19 7.63
CA LYS A 489 33.46 -4.56 6.26
C LYS A 489 34.97 -4.55 6.01
N TYR A 490 35.65 -3.56 6.59
CA TYR A 490 37.09 -3.42 6.43
C TYR A 490 37.90 -3.95 7.63
N GLY A 491 37.21 -4.45 8.68
CA GLY A 491 37.81 -5.01 9.89
C GLY A 491 38.75 -4.04 10.62
N SER A 492 38.46 -2.72 10.55
CA SER A 492 39.37 -1.71 11.10
C SER A 492 38.65 -0.50 11.66
N SER A 493 39.36 0.25 12.51
CA SER A 493 38.89 1.52 13.02
C SER A 493 39.41 2.67 12.17
N TYR A 494 38.59 3.71 12.06
CA TYR A 494 38.88 4.97 11.38
C TYR A 494 38.55 6.13 12.30
N TYR A 495 39.21 7.24 12.17
CA TYR A 495 38.88 8.47 12.89
C TYR A 495 38.34 9.51 11.91
N LEU A 496 37.13 9.99 12.15
CA LEU A 496 36.51 11.06 11.36
C LEU A 496 36.86 12.42 12.03
N GLU A 497 37.44 13.31 11.28
CA GLU A 497 37.87 14.62 11.73
C GLU A 497 36.70 15.61 11.87
N SER A 498 36.91 16.83 12.23
CA SER A 498 35.87 17.86 12.40
C SER A 498 35.17 18.21 11.09
N ASP A 499 35.86 18.07 9.94
CA ASP A 499 35.26 18.23 8.60
C ASP A 499 34.52 16.99 8.10
N GLY A 500 34.56 15.88 8.86
CA GLY A 500 33.94 14.62 8.54
C GLY A 500 34.75 13.65 7.69
N ARG A 501 35.95 14.05 7.23
CA ARG A 501 36.86 13.16 6.50
C ARG A 501 37.63 12.27 7.45
N TYR A 502 38.04 11.10 6.99
CA TYR A 502 38.85 10.23 7.82
C TYR A 502 40.33 10.69 7.84
N ALA A 503 40.95 10.55 9.01
CA ALA A 503 42.36 10.87 9.23
C ALA A 503 43.29 9.95 8.41
N LYS A 504 44.35 10.51 7.79
CA LYS A 504 45.33 9.77 6.97
C LYS A 504 46.75 10.19 7.34
N ASN A 505 47.68 9.21 7.41
CA ASN A 505 49.12 9.44 7.63
C ASN A 505 49.41 10.36 8.82
N LYS A 506 48.66 10.21 9.91
CA LYS A 506 48.86 11.08 11.08
C LYS A 506 48.49 10.45 12.40
N TRP A 507 49.04 11.00 13.46
CA TRP A 507 48.66 10.69 14.82
C TRP A 507 47.39 11.47 15.23
N VAL A 508 46.48 10.78 15.90
CA VAL A 508 45.27 11.40 16.49
C VAL A 508 45.12 10.93 17.93
N LYS A 509 44.94 11.88 18.86
CA LYS A 509 44.64 11.56 20.25
C LYS A 509 43.13 11.34 20.44
N VAL A 510 42.76 10.12 20.86
CA VAL A 510 41.34 9.76 21.14
C VAL A 510 41.27 9.41 22.63
N GLY A 511 40.56 10.23 23.38
CA GLY A 511 40.61 10.19 24.83
C GLY A 511 42.03 10.42 25.37
N GLN A 512 42.53 9.45 26.16
CA GLN A 512 43.90 9.54 26.72
C GLN A 512 44.96 8.87 25.84
N TYR A 513 44.60 8.21 24.74
CA TYR A 513 45.50 7.39 23.93
C TYR A 513 45.78 8.00 22.58
N TRP A 514 47.01 7.80 22.05
CA TRP A 514 47.37 8.14 20.71
C TRP A 514 47.21 6.93 19.77
N TYR A 515 46.72 7.22 18.56
CA TYR A 515 46.56 6.27 17.49
C TYR A 515 47.14 6.83 16.20
N TYR A 516 47.76 5.97 15.38
CA TYR A 516 48.22 6.38 14.07
C TYR A 516 47.28 5.81 12.98
N PHE A 517 46.89 6.69 12.07
CA PHE A 517 46.09 6.31 10.96
C PHE A 517 46.92 6.27 9.68
N LEU A 518 46.89 5.12 8.97
CA LEU A 518 47.64 4.84 7.76
C LEU A 518 47.14 5.68 6.57
N SER A 519 47.82 5.60 5.41
CA SER A 519 47.42 6.30 4.18
C SER A 519 45.99 5.95 3.70
N ASN A 520 45.51 4.73 4.00
CA ASN A 520 44.18 4.24 3.70
C ASN A 520 43.18 4.54 4.83
N GLY A 521 43.57 5.33 5.82
CA GLY A 521 42.74 5.71 6.97
C GLY A 521 42.54 4.64 8.05
N LYS A 522 43.03 3.43 7.85
CA LYS A 522 42.92 2.38 8.88
C LYS A 522 43.84 2.68 10.05
N VAL A 523 43.39 2.38 11.27
CA VAL A 523 44.26 2.45 12.44
C VAL A 523 45.43 1.47 12.28
N ALA A 524 46.66 1.94 12.47
CA ALA A 524 47.85 1.08 12.51
C ALA A 524 47.77 0.15 13.73
N ARG A 525 48.21 -1.10 13.54
CA ARG A 525 48.20 -2.13 14.61
C ARG A 525 49.50 -2.92 14.56
N GLN A 526 50.00 -3.32 15.72
CA GLN A 526 51.11 -4.22 15.93
C GLN A 526 52.32 -3.93 15.00
N GLN A 527 52.72 -2.64 14.94
CA GLN A 527 53.82 -2.20 14.06
C GLN A 527 54.54 -0.99 14.60
N TRP A 528 55.74 -0.80 14.10
CA TRP A 528 56.52 0.42 14.28
C TRP A 528 56.09 1.50 13.26
N ILE A 529 55.86 2.71 13.73
CA ILE A 529 55.63 3.89 12.92
C ILE A 529 56.88 4.72 12.86
N ASP A 530 57.37 4.98 11.64
CA ASP A 530 58.59 5.72 11.34
C ASP A 530 59.83 5.15 12.08
N GLY A 531 59.83 3.84 12.44
CA GLY A 531 60.88 3.19 13.20
C GLY A 531 61.10 3.73 14.62
N LYS A 532 60.24 4.62 15.08
CA LYS A 532 60.35 5.35 16.36
C LYS A 532 59.27 5.02 17.37
N TYR A 533 58.02 4.92 16.92
CA TYR A 533 56.83 4.68 17.78
C TYR A 533 56.26 3.30 17.53
N TYR A 534 55.87 2.59 18.55
CA TYR A 534 55.18 1.31 18.40
C TYR A 534 53.73 1.45 18.73
N VAL A 535 52.88 0.80 17.92
CA VAL A 535 51.44 0.66 18.18
C VAL A 535 51.08 -0.80 18.36
N PHE A 536 50.31 -1.07 19.38
CA PHE A 536 49.83 -2.42 19.71
C PHE A 536 48.71 -2.89 18.78
N ASP A 537 48.29 -4.14 18.95
CA ASP A 537 47.16 -4.71 18.19
C ASP A 537 45.85 -3.91 18.40
N ASN A 538 45.65 -3.33 19.55
CA ASN A 538 44.50 -2.45 19.82
C ASN A 538 44.67 -1.03 19.21
N GLY A 539 45.72 -0.78 18.46
CA GLY A 539 46.07 0.49 17.81
C GLY A 539 46.64 1.56 18.73
N LYS A 540 46.75 1.33 20.03
CA LYS A 540 47.27 2.31 20.96
C LYS A 540 48.77 2.42 20.87
N MET A 541 49.30 3.67 20.90
CA MET A 541 50.72 3.93 21.00
C MET A 541 51.30 3.36 22.32
N ALA A 542 52.44 2.74 22.24
CA ALA A 542 53.16 2.22 23.40
C ALA A 542 53.68 3.35 24.29
N THR A 543 53.47 3.24 25.59
CA THR A 543 54.06 4.07 26.66
C THR A 543 54.42 3.16 27.83
N GLY A 544 55.47 3.48 28.59
CA GLY A 544 55.93 2.65 29.70
C GLY A 544 56.76 1.42 29.24
N LYS A 545 56.75 0.37 30.03
CA LYS A 545 57.61 -0.81 29.79
C LYS A 545 56.84 -1.94 29.06
N HIS A 546 57.37 -2.40 27.95
CA HIS A 546 56.78 -3.46 27.13
C HIS A 546 57.86 -4.38 26.51
N ILE A 547 57.47 -5.60 26.26
CA ILE A 547 58.29 -6.54 25.53
C ILE A 547 57.76 -6.66 24.10
N ILE A 548 58.59 -6.43 23.11
CA ILE A 548 58.28 -6.43 21.69
C ILE A 548 59.43 -7.13 20.97
N ASP A 549 59.16 -8.16 20.18
CA ASP A 549 60.15 -8.89 19.35
C ASP A 549 61.43 -9.29 20.10
N HIS A 550 61.30 -9.94 21.30
CA HIS A 550 62.43 -10.38 22.14
C HIS A 550 63.28 -9.24 22.78
N TYR A 551 62.74 -8.00 22.77
CA TYR A 551 63.36 -6.87 23.46
C TYR A 551 62.40 -6.25 24.45
N GLU A 552 62.89 -5.94 25.64
CA GLU A 552 62.27 -5.06 26.61
C GLU A 552 62.52 -3.62 26.19
N TYR A 553 61.44 -2.90 25.85
CA TYR A 553 61.47 -1.48 25.57
C TYR A 553 60.87 -0.72 26.77
N VAL A 554 61.45 0.45 27.08
CA VAL A 554 60.83 1.41 27.96
C VAL A 554 60.52 2.65 27.11
N PHE A 555 59.28 3.05 27.04
CA PHE A 555 58.81 4.23 26.33
C PHE A 555 58.46 5.36 27.30
N ASP A 556 58.69 6.61 26.92
CA ASP A 556 58.14 7.76 27.64
C ASP A 556 56.64 7.94 27.33
N ASP A 557 56.00 8.95 27.97
CA ASP A 557 54.59 9.27 27.78
C ASP A 557 54.26 9.76 26.36
N ASN A 558 55.28 10.17 25.59
CA ASN A 558 55.18 10.61 24.22
C ASN A 558 55.47 9.47 23.22
N GLY A 559 55.73 8.26 23.70
CA GLY A 559 56.01 7.06 22.89
C GLY A 559 57.45 6.96 22.40
N ASN A 560 58.37 7.80 22.88
CA ASN A 560 59.78 7.69 22.51
C ASN A 560 60.47 6.56 23.27
N VAL A 561 61.34 5.81 22.63
CA VAL A 561 62.12 4.74 23.27
C VAL A 561 63.22 5.36 24.18
N LEU A 562 63.12 5.10 25.46
CA LEU A 562 64.13 5.44 26.49
C LEU A 562 65.22 4.39 26.63
N SER A 563 64.83 3.11 26.53
CA SER A 563 65.77 2.01 26.58
C SER A 563 65.29 0.80 25.81
N LYS A 564 66.22 -0.04 25.33
CA LYS A 564 66.02 -1.33 24.66
C LYS A 564 66.99 -2.38 25.20
N LYS A 565 66.49 -3.50 25.68
CA LYS A 565 67.28 -4.58 26.22
C LYS A 565 66.77 -5.93 25.68
N ALA A 566 67.65 -6.80 25.20
CA ALA A 566 67.29 -8.14 24.78
C ALA A 566 66.83 -8.99 26.00
N VAL A 567 65.75 -9.76 25.81
CA VAL A 567 65.17 -10.63 26.83
C VAL A 567 64.83 -11.99 26.25
N ASP A 568 64.86 -13.00 27.15
CA ASP A 568 64.44 -14.35 26.81
C ASP A 568 62.92 -14.47 26.72
N ILE A 569 62.40 -15.12 25.65
CA ILE A 569 60.98 -15.44 25.46
C ILE A 569 60.91 -16.78 24.71
N GLY A 570 59.93 -17.59 25.05
CA GLY A 570 59.75 -18.92 24.49
C GLY A 570 60.80 -19.93 25.02
N TRP A 571 61.14 -20.90 24.23
CA TRP A 571 62.08 -21.92 24.58
C TRP A 571 63.52 -21.44 24.31
N VAL A 572 64.31 -21.37 25.39
CA VAL A 572 65.73 -20.88 25.36
C VAL A 572 66.65 -21.92 25.96
N GLU A 573 67.72 -22.26 25.24
CA GLU A 573 68.76 -23.13 25.75
C GLU A 573 69.85 -22.35 26.49
N LYS A 574 70.16 -22.76 27.72
CA LYS A 574 71.23 -22.16 28.54
C LYS A 574 71.96 -23.26 29.24
N ASN A 575 73.29 -23.29 29.06
CA ASN A 575 74.17 -24.28 29.66
C ASN A 575 73.75 -25.73 29.40
N GLY A 576 73.35 -26.05 28.15
CA GLY A 576 72.88 -27.36 27.73
C GLY A 576 71.50 -27.77 28.29
N LYS A 577 70.78 -26.87 28.95
CA LYS A 577 69.43 -27.11 29.48
C LYS A 577 68.43 -26.20 28.81
N ARG A 578 67.25 -26.68 28.53
CA ARG A 578 66.17 -25.95 27.88
C ARG A 578 65.20 -25.41 28.94
N TYR A 579 64.84 -24.15 28.82
CA TYR A 579 63.92 -23.46 29.75
C TYR A 579 62.87 -22.69 28.95
N PHE A 580 61.66 -22.60 29.50
CA PHE A 580 60.59 -21.83 28.93
C PHE A 580 60.46 -20.46 29.61
N TYR A 581 60.43 -19.39 28.83
CA TYR A 581 60.17 -18.03 29.27
C TYR A 581 58.85 -17.55 28.68
N ASN A 582 57.93 -17.07 29.54
CA ASN A 582 56.69 -16.51 29.05
C ASN A 582 56.90 -15.18 28.30
N GLY A 583 55.84 -14.63 27.70
CA GLY A 583 55.90 -13.37 26.93
C GLY A 583 56.27 -12.13 27.80
N ALA A 584 56.34 -12.25 29.11
CA ALA A 584 56.89 -11.26 30.05
C ALA A 584 58.35 -11.55 30.45
N SER A 585 59.02 -12.45 29.77
CA SER A 585 60.41 -12.85 30.07
C SER A 585 60.60 -13.47 31.47
N GLN A 586 59.58 -14.06 32.00
CA GLN A 586 59.65 -14.78 33.26
C GLN A 586 59.88 -16.25 32.98
N ARG A 587 60.93 -16.85 33.56
CA ARG A 587 61.14 -18.28 33.46
C ARG A 587 60.05 -19.04 34.19
N LEU A 588 59.39 -19.96 33.48
CA LEU A 588 58.38 -20.85 34.04
C LEU A 588 58.96 -22.29 34.07
N GLY A 589 58.65 -22.97 35.18
CA GLY A 589 59.13 -24.33 35.41
C GLY A 589 60.64 -24.46 35.61
N ASP A 590 61.15 -25.65 35.37
CA ASP A 590 62.56 -26.01 35.52
C ASP A 590 63.09 -26.73 34.23
N GLU A 591 64.23 -27.41 34.33
CA GLU A 591 64.83 -28.17 33.24
C GLU A 591 64.01 -29.44 32.85
N HIS A 592 63.04 -29.85 33.64
CA HIS A 592 62.12 -30.95 33.34
C HIS A 592 60.88 -30.51 32.60
N THR A 593 60.64 -29.21 32.44
CA THR A 593 59.54 -28.64 31.67
C THR A 593 59.52 -29.17 30.22
N LYS A 594 58.36 -29.62 29.75
CA LYS A 594 58.20 -30.26 28.44
C LYS A 594 57.58 -29.37 27.40
N LYS A 595 58.05 -29.43 26.18
CA LYS A 595 57.43 -28.83 24.98
C LYS A 595 56.46 -29.83 24.39
N VAL A 596 55.19 -29.52 24.44
CA VAL A 596 54.11 -30.43 24.01
C VAL A 596 53.36 -29.76 22.87
N MET A 597 53.19 -30.55 21.79
CA MET A 597 52.45 -30.15 20.59
C MET A 597 51.11 -30.88 20.55
N ASP A 598 50.03 -30.21 20.15
CA ASP A 598 48.81 -30.94 19.88
C ASP A 598 48.43 -30.87 18.39
N VAL A 599 47.87 -31.98 17.89
CA VAL A 599 47.57 -32.17 16.46
C VAL A 599 46.23 -32.81 16.20
N SER A 600 45.65 -32.46 15.03
CA SER A 600 44.41 -33.01 14.54
C SER A 600 44.45 -33.18 13.01
N GLU A 601 43.33 -33.51 12.40
CA GLU A 601 43.18 -33.55 10.94
C GLU A 601 43.51 -32.23 10.24
N HIS A 602 43.51 -31.08 10.97
CA HIS A 602 43.87 -29.79 10.43
C HIS A 602 45.32 -29.67 10.00
N GLN A 603 46.23 -30.46 10.61
CA GLN A 603 47.61 -30.54 10.20
C GLN A 603 47.81 -31.47 9.00
N GLY A 604 46.74 -32.18 8.52
CA GLY A 604 46.82 -33.07 7.39
C GLY A 604 47.56 -34.38 7.71
N HIS A 605 47.95 -35.11 6.66
CA HIS A 605 48.73 -36.32 6.80
C HIS A 605 50.20 -36.03 7.11
N ILE A 606 50.64 -36.34 8.32
CA ILE A 606 52.02 -36.14 8.77
C ILE A 606 52.86 -37.40 8.39
N SER A 607 53.75 -37.27 7.44
CA SER A 607 54.61 -38.35 6.94
C SER A 607 56.00 -38.40 7.57
N ASN A 608 56.47 -37.32 8.12
CA ASN A 608 57.84 -37.12 8.61
C ASN A 608 57.91 -36.86 10.13
N TRP A 609 57.15 -37.61 10.90
CA TRP A 609 57.05 -37.48 12.35
C TRP A 609 58.41 -37.44 13.07
N GLU A 610 59.35 -38.31 12.69
CA GLU A 610 60.68 -38.40 13.30
C GLU A 610 61.47 -37.05 13.19
N SER A 611 61.50 -36.48 12.01
CA SER A 611 62.19 -35.20 11.81
C SER A 611 61.47 -34.03 12.53
N ILE A 612 60.14 -34.03 12.53
CA ILE A 612 59.34 -33.00 13.25
C ILE A 612 59.64 -33.04 14.73
N ILE A 613 59.56 -34.19 15.36
CA ILE A 613 59.85 -34.35 16.80
C ILE A 613 61.27 -33.88 17.13
N ARG A 614 62.28 -34.43 16.41
CA ARG A 614 63.67 -34.18 16.71
C ARG A 614 64.10 -32.73 16.42
N GLU A 615 63.73 -32.21 15.24
CA GLU A 615 64.25 -30.92 14.82
C GLU A 615 63.61 -29.74 15.57
N ASN A 616 62.38 -29.93 16.06
CA ASN A 616 61.68 -28.90 16.83
C ASN A 616 61.69 -29.12 18.33
N GLY A 617 62.44 -30.19 18.78
CA GLY A 617 62.54 -30.49 20.22
C GLY A 617 61.22 -30.72 20.89
N ILE A 618 60.33 -31.48 20.28
CA ILE A 618 59.03 -31.83 20.84
C ILE A 618 59.21 -33.01 21.83
N ASP A 619 58.72 -32.83 23.04
CA ASP A 619 58.85 -33.85 24.09
C ASP A 619 57.66 -34.78 24.14
N ALA A 620 56.48 -34.33 23.78
CA ALA A 620 55.25 -35.14 23.75
C ALA A 620 54.24 -34.53 22.77
N VAL A 621 53.23 -35.31 22.43
CA VAL A 621 52.15 -34.90 21.53
C VAL A 621 50.77 -35.24 22.14
N ILE A 622 49.79 -34.36 22.00
CA ILE A 622 48.39 -34.69 22.31
C ILE A 622 47.63 -34.76 20.99
N VAL A 623 47.05 -35.97 20.71
CA VAL A 623 46.44 -36.28 19.42
C VAL A 623 44.92 -36.22 19.51
N ARG A 624 44.26 -35.48 18.64
CA ARG A 624 42.83 -35.57 18.50
C ARG A 624 42.40 -36.93 17.99
N ILE A 625 41.58 -37.65 18.75
CA ILE A 625 41.04 -38.93 18.32
C ILE A 625 39.78 -38.78 17.47
N GLY A 626 39.06 -37.69 17.64
CA GLY A 626 37.82 -37.41 16.96
C GLY A 626 37.08 -36.27 17.60
N TYR A 627 35.80 -36.11 17.21
CA TYR A 627 34.86 -35.21 17.79
C TYR A 627 33.49 -35.90 17.92
N THR A 628 32.55 -35.36 18.65
CA THR A 628 31.23 -35.98 18.86
C THR A 628 30.69 -36.61 17.57
N GLY A 629 30.61 -37.94 17.54
CA GLY A 629 30.05 -38.73 16.45
C GLY A 629 30.99 -39.02 15.27
N ALA A 630 32.27 -38.59 15.29
CA ALA A 630 33.20 -38.86 14.19
C ALA A 630 34.67 -39.07 14.66
N GLU A 631 35.39 -39.91 13.94
CA GLU A 631 36.81 -40.17 14.11
C GLU A 631 37.65 -39.14 13.37
N ASP A 632 38.81 -38.76 13.90
CA ASP A 632 39.81 -37.92 13.20
C ASP A 632 40.43 -38.70 12.04
N LYS A 633 40.48 -38.08 10.87
CA LYS A 633 40.92 -38.71 9.62
C LYS A 633 42.35 -39.23 9.63
N HIS A 634 43.21 -38.67 10.47
CA HIS A 634 44.64 -39.03 10.51
C HIS A 634 45.04 -39.77 11.80
N LEU A 635 44.06 -40.10 12.67
CA LEU A 635 44.29 -40.80 13.93
C LEU A 635 45.17 -42.05 13.79
N ALA A 636 44.76 -42.93 12.87
CA ALA A 636 45.49 -44.20 12.67
C ALA A 636 46.98 -43.99 12.34
N ASN A 637 47.28 -43.03 11.49
CA ASN A 637 48.65 -42.67 11.14
C ASN A 637 49.40 -42.06 12.32
N ASN A 638 48.80 -41.12 13.01
CA ASN A 638 49.42 -40.39 14.12
C ASN A 638 49.76 -41.32 15.28
N ILE A 639 48.84 -42.20 15.68
CA ILE A 639 49.09 -43.17 16.75
C ILE A 639 50.10 -44.20 16.35
N ARG A 640 50.08 -44.74 15.10
CA ARG A 640 51.06 -45.74 14.63
C ARG A 640 52.45 -45.12 14.70
N GLU A 641 52.68 -43.93 14.19
CA GLU A 641 53.98 -43.28 14.12
C GLU A 641 54.54 -42.90 15.50
N LEU A 642 53.69 -42.34 16.39
CA LEU A 642 54.08 -42.01 17.75
C LEU A 642 54.45 -43.25 18.56
N ASN A 643 53.69 -44.34 18.41
CA ASN A 643 54.06 -45.65 19.01
C ASN A 643 55.38 -46.20 18.42
N ARG A 644 55.59 -46.12 17.09
CA ARG A 644 56.83 -46.56 16.43
C ARG A 644 58.05 -45.80 16.95
N LEU A 645 57.92 -44.52 17.18
CA LEU A 645 58.99 -43.62 17.60
C LEU A 645 59.18 -43.59 19.13
N GLY A 646 58.29 -44.21 19.89
CA GLY A 646 58.33 -44.21 21.35
C GLY A 646 58.09 -42.81 21.94
N VAL A 647 57.38 -41.87 21.22
CA VAL A 647 57.11 -40.56 21.67
C VAL A 647 55.99 -40.59 22.68
N PRO A 648 56.16 -39.98 23.89
CA PRO A 648 55.07 -39.87 24.84
C PRO A 648 53.88 -39.09 24.23
N TYR A 649 52.64 -39.57 24.44
CA TYR A 649 51.49 -38.90 23.89
C TYR A 649 50.27 -39.00 24.81
N GLY A 650 49.38 -38.01 24.69
CA GLY A 650 48.00 -38.00 25.19
C GLY A 650 47.02 -38.04 24.02
N ILE A 651 45.76 -38.12 24.34
CA ILE A 651 44.69 -38.05 23.33
C ILE A 651 43.61 -37.08 23.80
N TYR A 652 42.86 -36.47 22.83
CA TYR A 652 41.69 -35.68 23.16
C TYR A 652 40.51 -35.92 22.21
N LEU A 653 39.31 -35.79 22.75
CA LEU A 653 38.08 -35.81 21.97
C LEU A 653 37.44 -34.42 22.08
N TYR A 654 37.23 -33.73 20.94
CA TYR A 654 36.54 -32.48 20.89
C TYR A 654 35.03 -32.68 21.02
N THR A 655 34.36 -32.04 21.96
CA THR A 655 32.96 -32.30 22.21
C THR A 655 32.01 -31.29 21.61
N TYR A 656 30.95 -31.77 20.95
CA TYR A 656 29.72 -31.05 20.58
C TYR A 656 28.52 -31.51 21.43
N ALA A 657 28.76 -32.03 22.63
CA ALA A 657 27.72 -32.54 23.52
C ALA A 657 26.85 -31.39 24.03
N SER A 658 25.54 -31.59 23.97
CA SER A 658 24.54 -30.65 24.48
C SER A 658 23.80 -31.16 25.73
N ASN A 659 23.96 -32.41 26.09
CA ASN A 659 23.35 -33.09 27.22
C ASN A 659 24.22 -34.28 27.71
N ASP A 660 23.85 -34.93 28.79
CA ASP A 660 24.56 -36.04 29.38
C ASP A 660 24.56 -37.32 28.51
N GLU A 661 23.51 -37.57 27.74
CA GLU A 661 23.48 -38.68 26.76
C GLU A 661 24.57 -38.55 25.69
N ASP A 662 24.79 -37.31 25.23
CA ASP A 662 25.88 -37.03 24.27
C ASP A 662 27.25 -37.26 24.94
N GLY A 663 27.40 -36.90 26.22
CA GLY A 663 28.61 -37.23 26.99
C GLY A 663 28.89 -38.74 27.09
N VAL A 664 27.85 -39.57 27.26
CA VAL A 664 28.00 -41.05 27.20
C VAL A 664 28.43 -41.52 25.82
N LYS A 665 27.85 -40.94 24.74
CA LYS A 665 28.24 -41.29 23.35
C LYS A 665 29.68 -40.93 23.05
N ASP A 666 30.11 -39.76 23.49
CA ASP A 666 31.52 -39.32 23.37
C ASP A 666 32.49 -40.25 24.08
N ALA A 667 32.14 -40.71 25.28
CA ALA A 667 32.95 -41.68 26.02
C ALA A 667 33.01 -43.05 25.28
N ASN A 668 31.87 -43.52 24.76
CA ASN A 668 31.85 -44.80 24.02
C ASN A 668 32.68 -44.73 22.74
N LEU A 669 32.61 -43.61 22.02
CA LEU A 669 33.46 -43.37 20.84
C LEU A 669 34.95 -43.37 21.24
N THR A 670 35.28 -42.67 22.34
CA THR A 670 36.67 -42.67 22.87
C THR A 670 37.17 -44.11 23.16
N LEU A 671 36.34 -44.90 23.87
CA LEU A 671 36.69 -46.30 24.20
C LEU A 671 36.80 -47.18 22.96
N GLU A 672 35.95 -47.03 21.97
CA GLU A 672 35.97 -47.73 20.70
C GLU A 672 37.30 -47.46 19.97
N LEU A 673 37.67 -46.17 19.84
CA LEU A 673 38.89 -45.75 19.15
C LEU A 673 40.15 -46.20 19.87
N ILE A 674 40.18 -46.12 21.19
CA ILE A 674 41.28 -46.66 22.01
C ILE A 674 41.45 -48.13 21.73
N LYS A 675 40.39 -48.90 21.71
CA LYS A 675 40.46 -50.33 21.45
C LYS A 675 40.85 -50.61 19.99
N ARG A 676 40.26 -49.96 19.05
CA ARG A 676 40.48 -50.16 17.62
C ARG A 676 41.91 -49.92 17.21
N TYR A 677 42.59 -48.88 17.71
CA TYR A 677 43.93 -48.51 17.36
C TYR A 677 44.95 -48.85 18.42
N ASN A 678 44.60 -49.64 19.43
CA ASN A 678 45.48 -50.08 20.53
C ASN A 678 46.24 -48.89 21.14
N ILE A 679 45.46 -47.78 21.44
CA ILE A 679 46.04 -46.55 21.98
C ILE A 679 46.48 -46.75 23.42
N LYS A 680 47.72 -46.39 23.73
CA LYS A 680 48.33 -46.50 25.08
C LYS A 680 48.93 -45.14 25.48
N PRO A 681 48.07 -44.16 25.85
CA PRO A 681 48.55 -42.84 26.14
C PRO A 681 49.35 -42.81 27.44
N THR A 682 50.45 -42.05 27.47
CA THR A 682 51.27 -41.79 28.66
C THR A 682 50.88 -40.46 29.32
N TYR A 683 50.20 -39.57 28.56
CA TYR A 683 49.52 -38.37 29.06
C TYR A 683 48.06 -38.69 29.26
N PRO A 684 47.26 -37.77 29.92
CA PRO A 684 45.83 -38.01 30.13
C PRO A 684 45.03 -38.16 28.84
N ILE A 685 43.81 -38.69 29.02
CA ILE A 685 42.75 -38.66 28.01
C ILE A 685 41.95 -37.36 28.27
N TYR A 686 41.95 -36.48 27.33
CA TYR A 686 41.30 -35.19 27.49
C TYR A 686 39.91 -35.18 26.89
N TYR A 687 38.95 -34.61 27.64
CA TYR A 687 37.68 -34.19 27.13
C TYR A 687 37.81 -32.69 26.87
N ASP A 688 37.80 -32.34 25.59
CA ASP A 688 38.03 -30.98 25.14
C ASP A 688 36.71 -30.22 25.05
N ILE A 689 36.53 -29.27 25.99
CA ILE A 689 35.31 -28.49 26.18
C ILE A 689 35.55 -27.06 25.73
N GLU A 690 34.92 -26.66 24.64
CA GLU A 690 35.00 -25.33 24.09
C GLU A 690 33.62 -24.73 23.80
N ASP A 691 33.55 -23.46 23.37
CA ASP A 691 32.35 -22.84 22.85
C ASP A 691 32.19 -23.19 21.39
N TRP A 692 31.04 -23.72 21.03
CA TRP A 692 30.77 -24.17 19.67
C TRP A 692 29.36 -23.80 19.21
N ARG A 693 29.20 -23.70 17.90
CA ARG A 693 27.92 -23.47 17.26
C ARG A 693 27.90 -24.16 15.90
N TYR A 694 26.84 -24.86 15.57
CA TYR A 694 26.67 -25.39 14.23
C TYR A 694 26.46 -24.24 13.22
N GLU A 695 26.99 -24.39 12.00
CA GLU A 695 26.89 -23.34 10.96
C GLU A 695 25.46 -22.93 10.67
N ASN A 696 24.50 -23.86 10.73
CA ASN A 696 23.08 -23.58 10.53
C ASN A 696 22.38 -23.00 11.79
N GLY A 697 23.12 -22.82 12.89
CA GLY A 697 22.60 -22.28 14.15
C GLY A 697 21.64 -23.21 14.90
N SER A 698 21.45 -24.46 14.45
CA SER A 698 20.49 -25.41 15.06
C SER A 698 20.89 -25.88 16.44
N LYS A 699 22.18 -25.90 16.74
CA LYS A 699 22.75 -26.29 18.05
C LYS A 699 23.88 -25.34 18.45
N VAL A 700 23.99 -25.08 19.72
CA VAL A 700 25.06 -24.28 20.35
C VAL A 700 25.52 -24.97 21.64
N ALA A 701 26.74 -24.66 22.05
CA ALA A 701 27.27 -25.13 23.35
C ALA A 701 26.36 -24.72 24.50
N PRO A 702 26.17 -25.59 25.52
CA PRO A 702 25.42 -25.20 26.72
C PRO A 702 25.95 -23.94 27.39
N THR A 703 25.05 -23.07 27.78
CA THR A 703 25.42 -21.81 28.43
C THR A 703 25.45 -21.87 29.95
N ASP A 704 24.89 -22.92 30.53
CA ASP A 704 24.81 -23.09 31.96
C ASP A 704 25.78 -24.15 32.48
N THR A 705 26.33 -23.92 33.68
CA THR A 705 27.31 -24.80 34.34
C THR A 705 26.74 -26.17 34.72
N ALA A 706 25.45 -26.23 35.09
CA ALA A 706 24.84 -27.47 35.58
C ALA A 706 24.77 -28.53 34.47
N THR A 707 24.47 -28.12 33.25
CA THR A 707 24.47 -29.00 32.06
C THR A 707 25.86 -29.51 31.77
N TRP A 708 26.90 -28.66 31.82
CA TRP A 708 28.29 -29.11 31.63
C TRP A 708 28.75 -30.10 32.72
N VAL A 709 28.33 -29.90 33.96
CA VAL A 709 28.60 -30.86 35.06
C VAL A 709 27.99 -32.24 34.74
N LYS A 710 26.77 -32.28 34.20
CA LYS A 710 26.13 -33.57 33.81
C LYS A 710 26.85 -34.24 32.67
N ILE A 711 27.16 -33.47 31.62
CA ILE A 711 27.91 -33.97 30.46
C ILE A 711 29.26 -34.57 30.91
N TRP A 712 30.03 -33.81 31.68
CA TRP A 712 31.32 -34.26 32.18
C TRP A 712 31.20 -35.52 33.01
N LYS A 713 30.27 -35.57 33.97
CA LYS A 713 30.06 -36.74 34.80
C LYS A 713 29.66 -37.97 34.00
N ALA A 714 28.83 -37.80 32.98
CA ALA A 714 28.43 -38.87 32.13
C ALA A 714 29.61 -39.44 31.33
N TYR A 715 30.45 -38.56 30.76
CA TYR A 715 31.70 -38.97 30.07
C TYR A 715 32.64 -39.67 31.03
N GLN A 716 32.99 -39.04 32.16
CA GLN A 716 33.93 -39.54 33.13
C GLN A 716 33.51 -40.89 33.73
N ASN A 717 32.26 -41.05 34.16
CA ASN A 717 31.77 -42.30 34.73
C ASN A 717 31.79 -43.44 33.72
N THR A 718 31.51 -43.17 32.44
CA THR A 718 31.57 -44.20 31.37
C THR A 718 33.01 -44.66 31.16
N MET A 719 33.93 -43.71 31.09
CA MET A 719 35.39 -44.02 30.97
C MET A 719 35.91 -44.80 32.17
N ALA A 720 35.54 -44.39 33.39
CA ALA A 720 35.99 -45.04 34.66
C ALA A 720 35.46 -46.46 34.75
N LYS A 721 34.22 -46.75 34.36
CA LYS A 721 33.66 -48.11 34.30
C LYS A 721 34.44 -49.02 33.39
N ALA A 722 35.07 -48.50 32.33
CA ALA A 722 35.92 -49.22 31.43
C ALA A 722 37.39 -49.30 31.86
N GLY A 723 37.71 -48.81 33.08
CA GLY A 723 39.06 -48.84 33.67
C GLY A 723 39.96 -47.65 33.38
N TYR A 724 39.44 -46.61 32.66
CA TYR A 724 40.20 -45.42 32.33
C TYR A 724 39.91 -44.33 33.38
N THR A 725 40.82 -44.16 34.35
CA THR A 725 40.65 -43.20 35.46
C THR A 725 41.46 -41.91 35.27
N ASN A 726 42.49 -41.92 34.41
CA ASN A 726 43.29 -40.74 34.05
C ASN A 726 42.61 -39.91 32.92
N VAL A 727 41.42 -39.47 33.17
CA VAL A 727 40.63 -38.63 32.29
C VAL A 727 40.59 -37.23 32.82
N ARG A 728 40.85 -36.22 32.02
CA ARG A 728 41.04 -34.83 32.36
C ARG A 728 40.24 -33.91 31.43
N ILE A 729 40.20 -32.62 31.73
CA ILE A 729 39.53 -31.61 30.99
C ILE A 729 40.57 -30.63 30.39
N TYR A 730 40.44 -30.37 29.11
CA TYR A 730 41.02 -29.20 28.47
C TYR A 730 39.90 -28.19 28.25
N SER A 731 40.26 -26.90 28.48
CA SER A 731 39.44 -25.78 28.05
C SER A 731 40.23 -24.47 28.09
N TYR A 732 39.67 -23.41 27.52
CA TYR A 732 40.31 -22.10 27.56
C TYR A 732 39.85 -21.28 28.81
N GLN A 733 40.76 -20.43 29.25
CA GLN A 733 40.62 -19.65 30.48
C GLN A 733 39.26 -18.99 30.66
N TYR A 734 38.71 -18.34 29.61
CA TYR A 734 37.41 -17.66 29.71
C TYR A 734 36.27 -18.63 30.06
N LEU A 735 36.21 -19.78 29.42
CA LEU A 735 35.15 -20.76 29.66
C LEU A 735 35.25 -21.33 31.08
N LEU A 736 36.48 -21.63 31.52
CA LEU A 736 36.72 -22.09 32.93
C LEU A 736 36.30 -21.08 33.98
N GLN A 737 36.45 -19.79 33.71
CA GLN A 737 36.05 -18.71 34.64
C GLN A 737 34.56 -18.45 34.66
N ASN A 738 33.84 -18.78 33.60
CA ASN A 738 32.43 -18.39 33.42
C ASN A 738 31.47 -19.58 33.37
N ARG A 739 31.60 -20.50 32.43
CA ARG A 739 30.61 -21.59 32.23
C ARG A 739 31.02 -22.92 32.86
N LEU A 740 32.29 -23.13 33.10
CA LEU A 740 32.82 -24.37 33.66
C LEU A 740 33.27 -24.19 35.15
N ASN A 741 32.94 -23.08 35.75
CA ASN A 741 33.36 -22.76 37.13
C ASN A 741 32.56 -23.56 38.17
N HIS A 742 32.88 -24.85 38.30
CA HIS A 742 32.29 -25.76 39.27
C HIS A 742 33.33 -26.75 39.83
N PRO A 743 33.33 -27.08 41.12
CA PRO A 743 34.29 -27.97 41.71
C PRO A 743 34.41 -29.35 41.03
N ASP A 744 33.26 -29.90 40.58
CA ASP A 744 33.25 -31.21 39.87
C ASP A 744 33.88 -31.20 38.49
N ILE A 745 34.09 -30.05 37.91
CA ILE A 745 34.80 -29.83 36.64
C ILE A 745 36.27 -29.45 36.94
N LEU A 746 36.46 -28.37 37.74
CA LEU A 746 37.75 -27.73 37.93
C LEU A 746 38.81 -28.62 38.56
N LYS A 747 38.41 -29.59 39.40
CA LYS A 747 39.34 -30.57 39.96
C LYS A 747 39.96 -31.53 38.95
N TYR A 748 39.43 -31.59 37.72
CA TYR A 748 39.92 -32.43 36.63
C TYR A 748 40.57 -31.61 35.53
N VAL A 749 40.65 -30.29 35.65
CA VAL A 749 41.34 -29.42 34.71
C VAL A 749 42.82 -29.38 35.01
N ASP A 750 43.64 -29.84 34.04
CA ASP A 750 45.07 -29.77 34.11
C ASP A 750 45.74 -29.29 32.79
N TRP A 751 44.94 -28.94 31.78
CA TRP A 751 45.39 -28.33 30.54
C TRP A 751 44.51 -27.12 30.18
N VAL A 752 45.14 -25.93 30.11
CA VAL A 752 44.45 -24.65 29.95
C VAL A 752 45.01 -23.88 28.76
N ALA A 753 44.13 -23.45 27.85
CA ALA A 753 44.51 -22.53 26.80
C ALA A 753 44.34 -21.06 27.22
N ALA A 754 45.36 -20.27 26.95
CA ALA A 754 45.36 -18.81 27.10
C ALA A 754 46.48 -18.22 26.24
N TYR A 755 46.13 -17.62 25.14
CA TYR A 755 47.06 -17.00 24.20
C TYR A 755 47.41 -15.58 24.60
N THR A 756 48.05 -15.47 25.76
CA THR A 756 48.43 -14.20 26.40
C THR A 756 49.92 -14.27 26.78
N PRO A 757 50.62 -13.16 26.88
CA PRO A 757 52.04 -13.17 27.32
C PRO A 757 52.28 -13.87 28.67
N GLN A 758 51.28 -13.92 29.53
CA GLN A 758 51.29 -14.54 30.83
C GLN A 758 49.98 -15.26 31.07
N LEU A 759 50.05 -16.48 31.58
CA LEU A 759 48.85 -17.16 32.07
C LEU A 759 48.44 -16.49 33.40
N ARG A 760 47.26 -15.80 33.39
CA ARG A 760 46.70 -15.14 34.57
C ARG A 760 45.72 -16.01 35.35
N TYR A 761 45.40 -17.20 34.80
CA TYR A 761 44.54 -18.18 35.46
C TYR A 761 45.33 -19.10 36.34
N GLN A 762 44.91 -19.22 37.61
CA GLN A 762 45.48 -20.19 38.55
C GLN A 762 44.52 -21.39 38.59
N LEU A 763 45.07 -22.60 38.45
CA LEU A 763 44.30 -23.82 38.65
C LEU A 763 43.81 -23.86 40.09
N PRO A 764 42.50 -23.97 40.37
CA PRO A 764 41.96 -23.96 41.71
C PRO A 764 42.34 -25.16 42.54
N TYR A 765 42.78 -26.23 41.87
CA TYR A 765 43.20 -27.47 42.50
C TYR A 765 44.62 -27.81 42.07
N SER A 766 45.45 -28.20 42.98
CA SER A 766 46.84 -28.65 42.73
C SER A 766 46.81 -29.88 41.89
N GLN A 767 47.53 -29.86 40.76
CA GLN A 767 47.74 -31.00 39.90
C GLN A 767 49.20 -31.42 39.93
N PRO A 768 49.52 -32.73 39.91
CA PRO A 768 50.89 -33.21 39.90
C PRO A 768 51.63 -32.82 38.60
N SER A 769 50.88 -32.66 37.52
CA SER A 769 51.38 -32.22 36.24
C SER A 769 50.26 -31.42 35.54
N TRP A 770 50.62 -30.35 34.83
CA TRP A 770 49.64 -29.53 34.11
C TRP A 770 50.29 -28.83 32.93
N GLY A 771 49.43 -28.42 31.96
CA GLY A 771 49.84 -27.77 30.72
C GLY A 771 49.23 -26.42 30.50
N TRP A 772 49.98 -25.49 29.96
CA TRP A 772 49.49 -24.22 29.41
C TRP A 772 49.72 -24.22 27.91
N GLN A 773 48.62 -24.26 27.14
CA GLN A 773 48.65 -23.99 25.70
C GLN A 773 48.78 -22.48 25.49
N TYR A 774 49.98 -22.06 25.14
CA TYR A 774 50.34 -20.64 25.09
C TYR A 774 50.19 -20.00 23.73
N THR A 775 50.03 -20.80 22.66
CA THR A 775 49.84 -20.35 21.27
C THR A 775 49.16 -21.40 20.42
N SER A 776 48.44 -20.95 19.41
CA SER A 776 47.86 -21.77 18.32
C SER A 776 48.53 -21.53 16.99
N THR A 777 49.67 -20.79 16.96
CA THR A 777 50.32 -20.34 15.73
C THR A 777 51.84 -20.45 15.79
N GLU A 778 52.39 -21.38 16.59
CA GLU A 778 53.83 -21.61 16.55
C GLU A 778 54.23 -22.36 15.24
N TYR A 779 55.23 -21.86 14.55
CA TYR A 779 55.74 -22.48 13.36
C TYR A 779 56.64 -23.67 13.72
N VAL A 780 56.19 -24.86 13.36
CA VAL A 780 56.97 -26.12 13.48
C VAL A 780 57.54 -26.50 12.13
N LYS A 781 58.86 -26.55 12.05
CA LYS A 781 59.57 -26.91 10.81
C LYS A 781 59.12 -28.29 10.31
N GLY A 782 58.68 -28.36 9.05
CA GLY A 782 58.17 -29.57 8.43
C GLY A 782 56.67 -29.85 8.65
N LEU A 783 55.98 -29.02 9.43
CA LEU A 783 54.51 -29.17 9.70
C LEU A 783 53.74 -27.89 9.46
N GLY A 784 54.29 -26.70 9.74
CA GLY A 784 53.59 -25.43 9.65
C GLY A 784 53.16 -24.92 11.00
N LEU A 785 52.04 -24.18 11.01
CA LEU A 785 51.48 -23.58 12.24
C LEU A 785 50.73 -24.65 13.05
N VAL A 786 51.03 -24.71 14.37
CA VAL A 786 50.44 -25.70 15.29
C VAL A 786 50.18 -25.06 16.65
N ASP A 787 49.35 -25.75 17.42
CA ASP A 787 49.10 -25.45 18.82
C ASP A 787 50.22 -25.98 19.71
N MET A 788 50.76 -25.16 20.57
CA MET A 788 51.86 -25.50 21.44
C MET A 788 51.61 -25.20 22.88
N SER A 789 52.00 -26.14 23.68
CA SER A 789 51.87 -26.09 25.16
C SER A 789 53.25 -26.20 25.84
N VAL A 790 53.35 -25.55 26.96
CA VAL A 790 54.40 -25.83 27.97
C VAL A 790 53.78 -26.67 29.07
N TRP A 791 54.49 -27.76 29.42
CA TRP A 791 54.02 -28.71 30.42
C TRP A 791 54.93 -28.72 31.67
N PHE A 792 54.29 -28.56 32.84
CA PHE A 792 54.93 -28.46 34.14
C PHE A 792 54.66 -29.72 34.98
N GLY A 793 55.57 -30.09 35.90
CA GLY A 793 55.50 -31.25 36.76
C GLY A 793 56.15 -32.48 36.10
N ARG A 794 56.29 -33.54 36.94
CA ARG A 794 56.97 -34.81 36.55
C ARG A 794 55.98 -35.87 36.09
#